data_7db870e253f067f0c6b0590a8cd406d3
#
_entry.id   7db870e253f067f0c6b0590a8cd406d3
#
_cell.length_a   1.000
_cell.length_b   1.000
_cell.length_c   1.000
_cell.angle_alpha   90.00
_cell.angle_beta   90.00
_cell.angle_gamma   90.00
#
_symmetry.space_group_name_H-M   'P 1'
#
loop_
_entity.id
_entity.type
_entity.pdbx_description
1 polymer ?
#
loop_
_entity_poly.entity_id
_entity_poly.type
_entity_poly.pdbx_seq_one_letter_code
_entity_poly.pdbx_strand_id
1 'polypeptide(L)'
;MSRAQVQELMEAGDFSSASAILATQLANVQQSGEAQNTKPHTAKAERLETLYLSAVCARYQDDLKAARNFVQQVFDIEPFLGRAFLEEAHICRAENRVREALSNYQRAGEANPAILAAWREQIKILEASDQKAMAGHARSELAYYEALPPEVLRAHHLLNEGRLAKAEKQIKQFLLHHPTQTDAMRLLADISARVGAYEDAEYLLENAMQRAPDNPRLMKDYMLIMRKQQKFAQSTEMCRRMLALAPDNAGFLFQKAIEDMQHGDNATAIETVNELLVREPHNPGFLILRGHIEKALGHHDDAVRAYQAALSVRNDNGQAFYALANLKTYDFSNDEIIVMKALLDDGRCSLDDRAHIQFALAAAYEKRQQSDAAFSHYAEGNRIKKAQSRYTAAAMHEEFERQKECCTKELFAAQSGKGHDAPDPIFIVGLPRAGSTLIEQILASHSQIDGTLELPNILSLSHKLRGRNSADESAYPGVLHRLDGDALADYGRAFIEDTRLHRAGAPFFTDKMPNNFRHIGLIHLILPNAKIIDARRDPMDCCFSGFKQLFAQGQEFTYGLEEVGQYYADYVSLMTHWHDVLPGKILHVQHEDVLDDLEGQVRRMLDYLDLPFEQACLDFHNTQRAVRTASSAQVRQPLNRKGVGAWRPFEAYLDPLKQALGPHYPHDA
;
A
#
# COMPACT_ATOMS: atom_id res chain seq x y z
N MET A 1 -5.95 -25.10 -34.91
CA MET A 1 -4.48 -25.24 -35.00
C MET A 1 -3.85 -24.84 -33.68
N SER A 2 -2.75 -25.52 -33.24
CA SER A 2 -2.22 -25.34 -31.89
C SER A 2 -1.23 -24.17 -31.80
N ARG A 3 -1.04 -23.61 -30.59
CA ARG A 3 0.02 -22.61 -30.32
C ARG A 3 1.43 -23.10 -30.65
N ALA A 4 1.70 -24.39 -30.47
CA ALA A 4 2.97 -25.01 -30.84
C ALA A 4 3.27 -24.79 -32.34
N GLN A 5 2.27 -24.92 -33.18
CA GLN A 5 2.39 -24.72 -34.62
C GLN A 5 2.71 -23.25 -35.00
N VAL A 6 2.16 -22.27 -34.27
CA VAL A 6 2.51 -20.86 -34.46
C VAL A 6 3.96 -20.61 -34.08
N GLN A 7 4.42 -21.16 -32.95
CA GLN A 7 5.81 -21.02 -32.52
C GLN A 7 6.80 -21.66 -33.49
N GLU A 8 6.52 -22.85 -33.98
CA GLU A 8 7.35 -23.51 -34.99
C GLU A 8 7.48 -22.68 -36.28
N LEU A 9 6.39 -22.06 -36.76
CA LEU A 9 6.44 -21.18 -37.93
C LEU A 9 7.25 -19.92 -37.66
N MET A 10 7.10 -19.32 -36.48
CA MET A 10 7.88 -18.14 -36.10
C MET A 10 9.36 -18.46 -35.95
N GLU A 11 9.72 -19.61 -35.38
CA GLU A 11 11.10 -20.10 -35.31
C GLU A 11 11.70 -20.38 -36.68
N ALA A 12 10.86 -20.87 -37.62
CA ALA A 12 11.25 -21.05 -39.02
C ALA A 12 11.30 -19.74 -39.85
N GLY A 13 10.91 -18.60 -39.25
CA GLY A 13 10.86 -17.29 -39.94
C GLY A 13 9.65 -17.10 -40.84
N ASP A 14 8.66 -18.02 -40.83
CA ASP A 14 7.44 -17.90 -41.61
C ASP A 14 6.36 -17.11 -40.83
N PHE A 15 6.60 -15.81 -40.69
CA PHE A 15 5.70 -14.91 -39.98
C PHE A 15 4.36 -14.71 -40.71
N SER A 16 4.33 -14.91 -42.02
CA SER A 16 3.10 -14.80 -42.82
C SER A 16 2.09 -15.88 -42.50
N SER A 17 2.54 -17.15 -42.50
CA SER A 17 1.70 -18.28 -42.13
C SER A 17 1.28 -18.22 -40.64
N ALA A 18 2.20 -17.80 -39.76
CA ALA A 18 1.87 -17.58 -38.36
C ALA A 18 0.78 -16.52 -38.16
N SER A 19 0.86 -15.38 -38.87
CA SER A 19 -0.15 -14.31 -38.82
C SER A 19 -1.53 -14.78 -39.26
N ALA A 20 -1.62 -15.59 -40.32
CA ALA A 20 -2.90 -16.12 -40.80
C ALA A 20 -3.59 -17.03 -39.77
N ILE A 21 -2.80 -17.86 -39.06
CA ILE A 21 -3.32 -18.70 -37.97
C ILE A 21 -3.77 -17.84 -36.78
N LEU A 22 -2.98 -16.83 -36.39
CA LEU A 22 -3.30 -15.93 -35.28
C LEU A 22 -4.56 -15.10 -35.57
N ALA A 23 -4.76 -14.62 -36.80
CA ALA A 23 -5.97 -13.91 -37.20
C ALA A 23 -7.24 -14.78 -37.05
N THR A 24 -7.14 -16.07 -37.43
CA THR A 24 -8.22 -17.03 -37.22
C THR A 24 -8.51 -17.27 -35.75
N GLN A 25 -7.47 -17.35 -34.91
CA GLN A 25 -7.61 -17.52 -33.45
C GLN A 25 -8.27 -16.29 -32.81
N LEU A 26 -7.90 -15.06 -33.22
CA LEU A 26 -8.53 -13.82 -32.74
C LEU A 26 -10.03 -13.76 -33.07
N ALA A 27 -10.40 -14.13 -34.31
CA ALA A 27 -11.81 -14.17 -34.73
C ALA A 27 -12.62 -15.19 -33.87
N ASN A 28 -12.05 -16.35 -33.59
CA ASN A 28 -12.68 -17.38 -32.77
C ASN A 28 -12.84 -16.96 -31.30
N VAL A 29 -11.85 -16.26 -30.71
CA VAL A 29 -11.91 -15.77 -29.34
C VAL A 29 -12.96 -14.65 -29.20
N GLN A 30 -13.14 -13.81 -30.21
CA GLN A 30 -14.21 -12.79 -30.24
C GLN A 30 -15.62 -13.42 -30.29
N GLN A 31 -15.81 -14.47 -31.08
CA GLN A 31 -17.07 -15.20 -31.16
C GLN A 31 -17.39 -16.04 -29.92
N SER A 32 -16.38 -16.62 -29.27
CA SER A 32 -16.56 -17.41 -28.03
C SER A 32 -16.74 -16.56 -26.77
N GLY A 33 -16.37 -15.30 -26.78
CA GLY A 33 -16.67 -14.35 -25.71
C GLY A 33 -18.16 -13.99 -25.58
N GLU A 34 -18.94 -14.23 -26.62
CA GLU A 34 -20.40 -14.09 -26.64
C GLU A 34 -21.12 -15.39 -26.20
N ALA A 35 -20.43 -16.55 -26.17
CA ALA A 35 -20.99 -17.84 -25.76
C ALA A 35 -20.54 -18.17 -24.30
N GLN A 36 -21.49 -18.24 -23.39
CA GLN A 36 -21.41 -18.37 -21.92
C GLN A 36 -20.64 -19.60 -21.36
N ASN A 37 -19.72 -20.25 -22.06
CA ASN A 37 -19.18 -21.55 -21.66
C ASN A 37 -17.66 -21.62 -21.36
N THR A 38 -16.89 -20.54 -21.41
CA THR A 38 -15.48 -20.52 -21.03
C THR A 38 -15.24 -19.72 -19.76
N LYS A 39 -14.39 -20.24 -18.84
CA LYS A 39 -13.99 -19.51 -17.64
C LYS A 39 -13.35 -18.17 -18.07
N PRO A 40 -13.82 -17.00 -17.58
CA PRO A 40 -13.43 -15.68 -18.07
C PRO A 40 -11.91 -15.44 -18.10
N HIS A 41 -11.18 -15.99 -17.11
CA HIS A 41 -9.73 -15.87 -17.01
C HIS A 41 -8.95 -16.61 -18.12
N THR A 42 -9.48 -17.72 -18.62
CA THR A 42 -8.81 -18.51 -19.68
C THR A 42 -8.92 -17.79 -21.02
N ALA A 43 -10.08 -17.25 -21.33
CA ALA A 43 -10.33 -16.50 -22.56
C ALA A 43 -9.51 -15.20 -22.63
N LYS A 44 -9.40 -14.47 -21.49
CA LYS A 44 -8.54 -13.27 -21.37
C LYS A 44 -7.07 -13.60 -21.67
N ALA A 45 -6.54 -14.66 -21.06
CA ALA A 45 -5.14 -15.06 -21.22
C ALA A 45 -4.85 -15.54 -22.67
N GLU A 46 -5.81 -16.20 -23.32
CA GLU A 46 -5.68 -16.65 -24.71
C GLU A 46 -5.67 -15.49 -25.68
N ARG A 47 -6.57 -14.53 -25.49
CA ARG A 47 -6.63 -13.31 -26.29
C ARG A 47 -5.35 -12.49 -26.18
N LEU A 48 -4.87 -12.28 -24.95
CA LEU A 48 -3.63 -11.54 -24.67
C LEU A 48 -2.44 -12.13 -25.42
N GLU A 49 -2.24 -13.45 -25.31
CA GLU A 49 -1.12 -14.14 -25.96
C GLU A 49 -1.23 -14.07 -27.49
N THR A 50 -2.44 -14.22 -28.04
CA THR A 50 -2.66 -14.15 -29.49
C THR A 50 -2.37 -12.74 -30.02
N LEU A 51 -2.82 -11.69 -29.33
CA LEU A 51 -2.52 -10.30 -29.68
C LEU A 51 -1.02 -10.01 -29.63
N TYR A 52 -0.35 -10.45 -28.57
CA TYR A 52 1.09 -10.28 -28.45
C TYR A 52 1.86 -10.94 -29.60
N LEU A 53 1.57 -12.21 -29.90
CA LEU A 53 2.21 -12.92 -31.02
C LEU A 53 1.89 -12.28 -32.38
N SER A 54 0.68 -11.71 -32.55
CA SER A 54 0.31 -10.96 -33.75
C SER A 54 1.14 -9.67 -33.89
N ALA A 55 1.42 -8.99 -32.79
CA ALA A 55 2.29 -7.82 -32.77
C ALA A 55 3.72 -8.17 -33.22
N VAL A 56 4.27 -9.25 -32.66
CA VAL A 56 5.60 -9.76 -33.04
C VAL A 56 5.66 -10.10 -34.51
N CYS A 57 4.68 -10.88 -35.03
CA CYS A 57 4.63 -11.24 -36.44
C CYS A 57 4.53 -10.03 -37.37
N ALA A 58 3.67 -9.05 -37.05
CA ALA A 58 3.52 -7.84 -37.84
C ALA A 58 4.83 -7.03 -37.91
N ARG A 59 5.55 -6.89 -36.77
CA ARG A 59 6.85 -6.22 -36.76
C ARG A 59 7.89 -6.93 -37.62
N TYR A 60 7.95 -8.26 -37.58
CA TYR A 60 8.89 -8.99 -38.43
C TYR A 60 8.51 -8.94 -39.93
N GLN A 61 7.27 -8.58 -40.26
CA GLN A 61 6.80 -8.31 -41.63
C GLN A 61 6.96 -6.83 -42.01
N ASP A 62 7.60 -6.03 -41.18
CA ASP A 62 7.79 -4.58 -41.36
C ASP A 62 6.49 -3.75 -41.35
N ASP A 63 5.36 -4.35 -40.90
CA ASP A 63 4.12 -3.60 -40.67
C ASP A 63 4.08 -3.05 -39.23
N LEU A 64 4.86 -1.99 -39.02
CA LEU A 64 5.00 -1.36 -37.71
C LEU A 64 3.69 -0.73 -37.21
N LYS A 65 2.80 -0.32 -38.15
CA LYS A 65 1.49 0.23 -37.79
C LYS A 65 0.56 -0.83 -37.24
N ALA A 66 0.47 -1.99 -37.87
CA ALA A 66 -0.30 -3.12 -37.37
C ALA A 66 0.29 -3.64 -36.06
N ALA A 67 1.63 -3.76 -35.97
CA ALA A 67 2.30 -4.17 -34.76
C ALA A 67 1.93 -3.29 -33.55
N ARG A 68 1.98 -1.97 -33.71
CA ARG A 68 1.61 -1.01 -32.66
C ARG A 68 0.14 -1.12 -32.28
N ASN A 69 -0.76 -1.32 -33.24
CA ASN A 69 -2.18 -1.50 -32.96
C ASN A 69 -2.43 -2.77 -32.10
N PHE A 70 -1.73 -3.87 -32.40
CA PHE A 70 -1.82 -5.06 -31.56
C PHE A 70 -1.24 -4.85 -30.16
N VAL A 71 -0.10 -4.18 -30.05
CA VAL A 71 0.51 -3.82 -28.74
C VAL A 71 -0.45 -2.94 -27.94
N GLN A 72 -1.12 -1.97 -28.55
CA GLN A 72 -2.12 -1.15 -27.88
C GLN A 72 -3.28 -2.00 -27.34
N GLN A 73 -3.80 -2.93 -28.12
CA GLN A 73 -4.83 -3.86 -27.64
C GLN A 73 -4.34 -4.76 -26.50
N VAL A 74 -3.05 -5.12 -26.48
CA VAL A 74 -2.44 -5.81 -25.33
C VAL A 74 -2.44 -4.90 -24.10
N PHE A 75 -2.05 -3.64 -24.23
CA PHE A 75 -2.08 -2.67 -23.13
C PHE A 75 -3.49 -2.39 -22.62
N ASP A 76 -4.50 -2.39 -23.49
CA ASP A 76 -5.91 -2.23 -23.09
C ASP A 76 -6.38 -3.39 -22.17
N ILE A 77 -5.80 -4.58 -22.34
CA ILE A 77 -6.14 -5.77 -21.55
C ILE A 77 -5.23 -5.89 -20.32
N GLU A 78 -3.93 -5.68 -20.50
CA GLU A 78 -2.89 -5.82 -19.46
C GLU A 78 -1.85 -4.69 -19.61
N PRO A 79 -2.09 -3.52 -19.01
CA PRO A 79 -1.27 -2.32 -19.19
C PRO A 79 0.20 -2.44 -18.78
N PHE A 80 0.55 -3.48 -18.00
CA PHE A 80 1.90 -3.66 -17.41
C PHE A 80 2.59 -4.92 -17.90
N LEU A 81 2.17 -5.50 -19.00
CA LEU A 81 2.83 -6.66 -19.54
C LEU A 81 4.24 -6.30 -20.05
N GLY A 82 5.29 -6.76 -19.35
CA GLY A 82 6.68 -6.47 -19.69
C GLY A 82 7.04 -6.79 -21.14
N ARG A 83 6.49 -7.87 -21.69
CA ARG A 83 6.66 -8.25 -23.10
C ARG A 83 6.05 -7.24 -24.07
N ALA A 84 4.94 -6.59 -23.71
CA ALA A 84 4.33 -5.56 -24.56
C ALA A 84 5.21 -4.31 -24.62
N PHE A 85 5.80 -3.89 -23.50
CA PHE A 85 6.81 -2.82 -23.49
C PHE A 85 8.05 -3.18 -24.31
N LEU A 86 8.52 -4.43 -24.23
CA LEU A 86 9.63 -4.89 -25.07
C LEU A 86 9.30 -4.76 -26.55
N GLU A 87 8.11 -5.16 -26.95
CA GLU A 87 7.69 -5.11 -28.36
C GLU A 87 7.51 -3.65 -28.84
N GLU A 88 6.89 -2.78 -28.05
CA GLU A 88 6.80 -1.34 -28.34
C GLU A 88 8.21 -0.70 -28.46
N ALA A 89 9.15 -1.11 -27.60
CA ALA A 89 10.54 -0.66 -27.69
C ALA A 89 11.20 -1.06 -29.01
N HIS A 90 10.96 -2.29 -29.47
CA HIS A 90 11.47 -2.76 -30.76
C HIS A 90 10.84 -1.99 -31.94
N ILE A 91 9.54 -1.68 -31.87
CA ILE A 91 8.84 -0.84 -32.87
C ILE A 91 9.43 0.57 -32.88
N CYS A 92 9.58 1.21 -31.72
CA CYS A 92 10.19 2.54 -31.61
C CYS A 92 11.62 2.56 -32.16
N ARG A 93 12.39 1.49 -31.94
CA ARG A 93 13.75 1.36 -32.48
C ARG A 93 13.76 1.24 -34.00
N ALA A 94 12.85 0.45 -34.57
CA ALA A 94 12.71 0.33 -36.04
C ALA A 94 12.31 1.66 -36.68
N GLU A 95 11.56 2.52 -35.97
CA GLU A 95 11.24 3.90 -36.40
C GLU A 95 12.34 4.92 -36.10
N ASN A 96 13.49 4.50 -35.60
CA ASN A 96 14.61 5.38 -35.18
C ASN A 96 14.27 6.35 -34.02
N ARG A 97 13.27 6.02 -33.20
CA ARG A 97 12.84 6.78 -32.01
C ARG A 97 13.59 6.28 -30.77
N VAL A 98 14.90 6.52 -30.74
CA VAL A 98 15.82 5.87 -29.78
C VAL A 98 15.49 6.21 -28.32
N ARG A 99 15.05 7.45 -28.01
CA ARG A 99 14.72 7.85 -26.63
C ARG A 99 13.49 7.09 -26.11
N GLU A 100 12.48 6.95 -26.94
CA GLU A 100 11.26 6.23 -26.60
C GLU A 100 11.51 4.72 -26.53
N ALA A 101 12.36 4.19 -27.42
CA ALA A 101 12.82 2.81 -27.34
C ALA A 101 13.50 2.53 -26.00
N LEU A 102 14.42 3.40 -25.55
CA LEU A 102 15.09 3.26 -24.26
C LEU A 102 14.08 3.27 -23.10
N SER A 103 13.16 4.21 -23.09
CA SER A 103 12.11 4.29 -22.06
C SER A 103 11.28 3.02 -21.99
N ASN A 104 10.88 2.45 -23.13
CA ASN A 104 10.10 1.22 -23.17
C ASN A 104 10.94 -0.02 -22.81
N TYR A 105 12.22 -0.09 -23.16
CA TYR A 105 13.10 -1.16 -22.66
C TYR A 105 13.28 -1.09 -21.15
N GLN A 106 13.38 0.11 -20.56
CA GLN A 106 13.43 0.29 -19.10
C GLN A 106 12.16 -0.22 -18.44
N ARG A 107 10.98 0.19 -18.95
CA ARG A 107 9.69 -0.31 -18.49
C ARG A 107 9.55 -1.82 -18.62
N ALA A 108 10.05 -2.41 -19.69
CA ALA A 108 10.05 -3.87 -19.87
C ALA A 108 10.86 -4.58 -18.79
N GLY A 109 12.06 -4.06 -18.46
CA GLY A 109 12.92 -4.59 -17.40
C GLY A 109 12.35 -4.37 -15.99
N GLU A 110 11.70 -3.22 -15.75
CA GLU A 110 11.02 -2.93 -14.49
C GLU A 110 9.80 -3.85 -14.28
N ALA A 111 8.97 -4.03 -15.32
CA ALA A 111 7.78 -4.86 -15.25
C ALA A 111 8.12 -6.36 -15.16
N ASN A 112 9.17 -6.79 -15.84
CA ASN A 112 9.63 -8.19 -15.80
C ASN A 112 11.15 -8.28 -15.99
N PRO A 113 11.91 -8.26 -14.91
CA PRO A 113 13.37 -8.31 -14.95
C PRO A 113 13.95 -9.59 -15.61
N ALA A 114 13.17 -10.65 -15.71
CA ALA A 114 13.56 -11.88 -16.39
C ALA A 114 13.56 -11.76 -17.93
N ILE A 115 13.16 -10.62 -18.50
CA ILE A 115 13.26 -10.31 -19.93
C ILE A 115 14.69 -9.85 -20.26
N LEU A 116 15.61 -10.78 -20.42
CA LEU A 116 17.04 -10.50 -20.64
C LEU A 116 17.29 -9.60 -21.86
N ALA A 117 16.44 -9.70 -22.90
CA ALA A 117 16.53 -8.87 -24.09
C ALA A 117 16.38 -7.37 -23.78
N ALA A 118 15.51 -7.01 -22.83
CA ALA A 118 15.33 -5.63 -22.44
C ALA A 118 16.61 -5.01 -21.87
N TRP A 119 17.32 -5.72 -21.01
CA TRP A 119 18.58 -5.27 -20.42
C TRP A 119 19.69 -5.17 -21.48
N ARG A 120 19.79 -6.14 -22.38
CA ARG A 120 20.81 -6.10 -23.46
C ARG A 120 20.65 -4.89 -24.39
N GLU A 121 19.40 -4.57 -24.75
CA GLU A 121 19.13 -3.42 -25.61
C GLU A 121 19.30 -2.08 -24.87
N GLN A 122 18.93 -2.00 -23.58
CA GLN A 122 19.22 -0.86 -22.73
C GLN A 122 20.74 -0.55 -22.71
N ILE A 123 21.57 -1.56 -22.45
CA ILE A 123 23.02 -1.44 -22.38
C ILE A 123 23.56 -0.82 -23.69
N LYS A 124 23.15 -1.35 -24.84
CA LYS A 124 23.59 -0.83 -26.14
C LYS A 124 23.28 0.65 -26.35
N ILE A 125 22.07 1.08 -25.97
CA ILE A 125 21.64 2.47 -26.15
C ILE A 125 22.34 3.38 -25.14
N LEU A 126 22.45 2.97 -23.88
CA LEU A 126 23.06 3.74 -22.80
C LEU A 126 24.57 3.93 -23.03
N GLU A 127 25.26 2.90 -23.52
CA GLU A 127 26.68 3.01 -23.91
C GLU A 127 26.89 3.96 -25.08
N ALA A 128 26.04 3.88 -26.10
CA ALA A 128 26.10 4.78 -27.24
C ALA A 128 25.83 6.25 -26.89
N SER A 129 25.12 6.51 -25.77
CA SER A 129 24.81 7.85 -25.26
C SER A 129 25.67 8.29 -24.06
N ASP A 130 26.79 7.59 -23.79
CA ASP A 130 27.75 7.83 -22.69
C ASP A 130 27.10 7.87 -21.27
N GLN A 131 25.98 7.20 -21.09
CA GLN A 131 25.30 7.11 -19.79
C GLN A 131 25.85 5.93 -18.95
N LYS A 132 27.13 6.03 -18.56
CA LYS A 132 27.90 4.92 -17.96
C LYS A 132 27.31 4.34 -16.69
N ALA A 133 26.78 5.17 -15.80
CA ALA A 133 26.19 4.72 -14.53
C ALA A 133 24.95 3.85 -14.76
N MET A 134 24.03 4.29 -15.63
CA MET A 134 22.82 3.54 -15.97
C MET A 134 23.15 2.25 -16.75
N ALA A 135 24.14 2.30 -17.66
CA ALA A 135 24.63 1.10 -18.34
C ALA A 135 25.25 0.10 -17.36
N GLY A 136 25.96 0.58 -16.33
CA GLY A 136 26.53 -0.23 -15.27
C GLY A 136 25.44 -0.97 -14.47
N HIS A 137 24.37 -0.28 -14.09
CA HIS A 137 23.23 -0.89 -13.45
C HIS A 137 22.57 -1.98 -14.33
N ALA A 138 22.27 -1.64 -15.58
CA ALA A 138 21.66 -2.60 -16.51
C ALA A 138 22.53 -3.86 -16.72
N ARG A 139 23.87 -3.73 -16.75
CA ARG A 139 24.80 -4.86 -16.81
C ARG A 139 24.75 -5.75 -15.55
N SER A 140 24.67 -5.11 -14.37
CA SER A 140 24.57 -5.83 -13.11
C SER A 140 23.29 -6.66 -13.03
N GLU A 141 22.15 -6.08 -13.46
CA GLU A 141 20.89 -6.82 -13.51
C GLU A 141 20.91 -7.95 -14.53
N LEU A 142 21.41 -7.68 -15.75
CA LEU A 142 21.58 -8.73 -16.78
C LEU A 142 22.42 -9.90 -16.27
N ALA A 143 23.59 -9.62 -15.70
CA ALA A 143 24.49 -10.65 -15.19
C ALA A 143 23.85 -11.49 -14.08
N TYR A 144 23.07 -10.86 -13.20
CA TYR A 144 22.34 -11.56 -12.14
C TYR A 144 21.31 -12.53 -12.73
N TYR A 145 20.44 -12.07 -13.63
CA TYR A 145 19.38 -12.92 -14.20
C TYR A 145 19.94 -13.99 -15.16
N GLU A 146 21.04 -13.72 -15.87
CA GLU A 146 21.72 -14.72 -16.70
C GLU A 146 22.38 -15.83 -15.87
N ALA A 147 22.79 -15.54 -14.65
CA ALA A 147 23.40 -16.53 -13.74
C ALA A 147 22.39 -17.44 -13.04
N LEU A 148 21.09 -17.13 -13.10
CA LEU A 148 20.06 -17.94 -12.47
C LEU A 148 19.88 -19.29 -13.18
N PRO A 149 19.57 -20.38 -12.43
CA PRO A 149 19.13 -21.62 -13.04
C PRO A 149 17.94 -21.38 -13.99
N PRO A 150 17.89 -22.06 -15.16
CA PRO A 150 16.82 -21.82 -16.15
C PRO A 150 15.40 -21.98 -15.59
N GLU A 151 15.21 -22.90 -14.61
CA GLU A 151 13.94 -23.12 -13.93
C GLU A 151 13.54 -21.93 -13.06
N VAL A 152 14.51 -21.35 -12.35
CA VAL A 152 14.31 -20.18 -11.50
C VAL A 152 14.01 -18.95 -12.35
N LEU A 153 14.77 -18.73 -13.44
CA LEU A 153 14.53 -17.65 -14.39
C LEU A 153 13.13 -17.74 -15.02
N ARG A 154 12.70 -18.94 -15.42
CA ARG A 154 11.33 -19.17 -15.94
C ARG A 154 10.26 -18.89 -14.89
N ALA A 155 10.49 -19.26 -13.63
CA ALA A 155 9.56 -18.97 -12.55
C ALA A 155 9.47 -17.48 -12.26
N HIS A 156 10.58 -16.72 -12.32
CA HIS A 156 10.58 -15.25 -12.29
C HIS A 156 9.73 -14.66 -13.42
N HIS A 157 9.92 -15.17 -14.65
CA HIS A 157 9.13 -14.71 -15.79
C HIS A 157 7.64 -14.96 -15.58
N LEU A 158 7.25 -16.17 -15.14
CA LEU A 158 5.85 -16.51 -14.85
C LEU A 158 5.24 -15.63 -13.76
N LEU A 159 6.00 -15.35 -12.71
CA LEU A 159 5.55 -14.50 -11.61
C LEU A 159 5.21 -13.08 -12.09
N ASN A 160 6.10 -12.49 -12.88
CA ASN A 160 5.92 -11.12 -13.39
C ASN A 160 4.93 -11.03 -14.57
N GLU A 161 4.56 -12.17 -15.16
CA GLU A 161 3.42 -12.31 -16.09
C GLU A 161 2.07 -12.55 -15.36
N GLY A 162 2.03 -12.44 -14.03
CA GLY A 162 0.81 -12.66 -13.23
C GLY A 162 0.41 -14.13 -13.06
N ARG A 163 1.25 -15.08 -13.51
CA ARG A 163 0.98 -16.53 -13.46
C ARG A 163 1.46 -17.16 -12.15
N LEU A 164 1.05 -16.56 -11.03
CA LEU A 164 1.52 -16.84 -9.67
C LEU A 164 1.52 -18.34 -9.33
N ALA A 165 0.37 -19.01 -9.51
CA ALA A 165 0.25 -20.44 -9.15
C ALA A 165 1.19 -21.34 -9.97
N LYS A 166 1.50 -20.97 -11.23
CA LYS A 166 2.45 -21.73 -12.06
C LYS A 166 3.89 -21.47 -11.61
N ALA A 167 4.23 -20.23 -11.28
CA ALA A 167 5.52 -19.86 -10.72
C ALA A 167 5.78 -20.60 -9.41
N GLU A 168 4.81 -20.60 -8.50
CA GLU A 168 4.87 -21.28 -7.21
C GLU A 168 5.09 -22.79 -7.38
N LYS A 169 4.29 -23.45 -8.22
CA LYS A 169 4.43 -24.88 -8.48
C LYS A 169 5.83 -25.21 -9.01
N GLN A 170 6.32 -24.42 -9.97
CA GLN A 170 7.63 -24.65 -10.59
C GLN A 170 8.76 -24.46 -9.58
N ILE A 171 8.73 -23.40 -8.77
CA ILE A 171 9.79 -23.13 -7.81
C ILE A 171 9.79 -24.11 -6.64
N LYS A 172 8.61 -24.55 -6.18
CA LYS A 172 8.50 -25.61 -5.16
C LYS A 172 9.08 -26.92 -5.67
N GLN A 173 8.78 -27.31 -6.92
CA GLN A 173 9.39 -28.53 -7.52
C GLN A 173 10.90 -28.41 -7.64
N PHE A 174 11.42 -27.26 -8.04
CA PHE A 174 12.86 -27.01 -8.12
C PHE A 174 13.53 -27.14 -6.75
N LEU A 175 12.94 -26.55 -5.70
CA LEU A 175 13.48 -26.61 -4.32
C LEU A 175 13.46 -28.00 -3.70
N LEU A 176 12.59 -28.91 -4.15
CA LEU A 176 12.66 -30.34 -3.73
C LEU A 176 13.98 -31.01 -4.11
N HIS A 177 14.56 -30.62 -5.24
CA HIS A 177 15.83 -31.15 -5.71
C HIS A 177 17.04 -30.28 -5.37
N HIS A 178 16.80 -29.02 -5.11
CA HIS A 178 17.82 -27.99 -4.82
C HIS A 178 17.48 -27.19 -3.55
N PRO A 179 17.38 -27.84 -2.37
CA PRO A 179 16.84 -27.21 -1.15
C PRO A 179 17.74 -26.12 -0.55
N THR A 180 18.95 -25.91 -1.09
CA THR A 180 19.89 -24.89 -0.61
C THR A 180 20.02 -23.69 -1.56
N GLN A 181 19.28 -23.67 -2.67
CA GLN A 181 19.39 -22.60 -3.66
C GLN A 181 18.68 -21.32 -3.18
N THR A 182 19.47 -20.33 -2.86
CA THR A 182 19.01 -19.10 -2.18
C THR A 182 18.12 -18.23 -3.03
N ASP A 183 18.37 -18.11 -4.36
CA ASP A 183 17.53 -17.32 -5.26
C ASP A 183 16.15 -17.98 -5.48
N ALA A 184 16.08 -19.31 -5.44
CA ALA A 184 14.81 -20.02 -5.47
C ALA A 184 14.00 -19.81 -4.18
N MET A 185 14.65 -19.82 -3.01
CA MET A 185 13.99 -19.47 -1.74
C MET A 185 13.51 -18.02 -1.75
N ARG A 186 14.33 -17.10 -2.25
CA ARG A 186 14.00 -15.68 -2.41
C ARG A 186 12.77 -15.48 -3.30
N LEU A 187 12.72 -16.19 -4.45
CA LEU A 187 11.57 -16.12 -5.34
C LEU A 187 10.29 -16.68 -4.70
N LEU A 188 10.40 -17.80 -3.96
CA LEU A 188 9.26 -18.36 -3.23
C LEU A 188 8.80 -17.42 -2.12
N ALA A 189 9.72 -16.70 -1.47
CA ALA A 189 9.39 -15.67 -0.49
C ALA A 189 8.64 -14.48 -1.12
N ASP A 190 9.05 -14.02 -2.32
CA ASP A 190 8.30 -12.99 -3.06
C ASP A 190 6.88 -13.46 -3.41
N ILE A 191 6.74 -14.72 -3.85
CA ILE A 191 5.43 -15.32 -4.11
C ILE A 191 4.57 -15.34 -2.84
N SER A 192 5.14 -15.79 -1.71
CA SER A 192 4.46 -15.83 -0.41
C SER A 192 4.03 -14.42 0.03
N ALA A 193 4.90 -13.42 -0.14
CA ALA A 193 4.59 -12.03 0.17
C ALA A 193 3.43 -11.48 -0.67
N ARG A 194 3.39 -11.79 -1.96
CA ARG A 194 2.31 -11.36 -2.87
C ARG A 194 0.95 -11.99 -2.53
N VAL A 195 0.92 -13.13 -1.84
CA VAL A 195 -0.32 -13.71 -1.32
C VAL A 195 -0.61 -13.33 0.14
N GLY A 196 0.24 -12.49 0.75
CA GLY A 196 0.07 -12.02 2.12
C GLY A 196 0.59 -13.00 3.18
N ALA A 197 1.23 -14.11 2.80
CA ALA A 197 1.87 -15.06 3.70
C ALA A 197 3.27 -14.57 4.12
N TYR A 198 3.30 -13.47 4.87
CA TYR A 198 4.55 -12.78 5.23
C TYR A 198 5.44 -13.61 6.15
N GLU A 199 4.87 -14.44 7.03
CA GLU A 199 5.64 -15.34 7.92
C GLU A 199 6.36 -16.43 7.13
N ASP A 200 5.73 -16.98 6.08
CA ASP A 200 6.39 -17.92 5.19
C ASP A 200 7.51 -17.24 4.39
N ALA A 201 7.28 -15.99 3.97
CA ALA A 201 8.31 -15.20 3.30
C ALA A 201 9.50 -14.91 4.22
N GLU A 202 9.26 -14.52 5.47
CA GLU A 202 10.27 -14.31 6.51
C GLU A 202 11.10 -15.56 6.73
N TYR A 203 10.44 -16.69 6.99
CA TYR A 203 11.11 -17.98 7.20
C TYR A 203 12.01 -18.39 6.03
N LEU A 204 11.53 -18.22 4.79
CA LEU A 204 12.30 -18.53 3.59
C LEU A 204 13.53 -17.62 3.44
N LEU A 205 13.38 -16.33 3.73
CA LEU A 205 14.48 -15.37 3.65
C LEU A 205 15.50 -15.58 4.76
N GLU A 206 15.07 -15.90 5.97
CA GLU A 206 15.99 -16.27 7.08
C GLU A 206 16.83 -17.48 6.71
N ASN A 207 16.19 -18.54 6.18
CA ASN A 207 16.92 -19.72 5.72
C ASN A 207 17.88 -19.42 4.56
N ALA A 208 17.52 -18.52 3.65
CA ALA A 208 18.40 -18.09 2.57
C ALA A 208 19.58 -17.26 3.12
N MET A 209 19.35 -16.36 4.07
CA MET A 209 20.39 -15.53 4.69
C MET A 209 21.36 -16.31 5.58
N GLN A 210 20.94 -17.44 6.19
CA GLN A 210 21.87 -18.33 6.89
C GLN A 210 22.94 -18.90 5.94
N ARG A 211 22.66 -19.01 4.66
CA ARG A 211 23.56 -19.55 3.62
C ARG A 211 24.35 -18.46 2.89
N ALA A 212 23.75 -17.29 2.75
CA ALA A 212 24.33 -16.13 2.09
C ALA A 212 24.08 -14.87 2.93
N PRO A 213 24.76 -14.74 4.11
CA PRO A 213 24.46 -13.69 5.10
C PRO A 213 24.72 -12.27 4.59
N ASP A 214 25.63 -12.10 3.64
CA ASP A 214 26.04 -10.81 3.08
C ASP A 214 25.46 -10.55 1.69
N ASN A 215 24.40 -11.27 1.30
CA ASN A 215 23.72 -11.05 0.04
C ASN A 215 22.76 -9.84 0.17
N PRO A 216 23.05 -8.69 -0.47
CA PRO A 216 22.27 -7.48 -0.29
C PRO A 216 20.84 -7.58 -0.86
N ARG A 217 20.59 -8.47 -1.82
CA ARG A 217 19.24 -8.71 -2.36
C ARG A 217 18.36 -9.42 -1.33
N LEU A 218 18.92 -10.44 -0.64
CA LEU A 218 18.20 -11.13 0.45
C LEU A 218 17.91 -10.17 1.62
N MET A 219 18.91 -9.39 2.04
CA MET A 219 18.77 -8.41 3.10
C MET A 219 17.70 -7.37 2.79
N LYS A 220 17.68 -6.85 1.54
CA LYS A 220 16.67 -5.90 1.09
C LYS A 220 15.27 -6.51 1.14
N ASP A 221 15.11 -7.73 0.61
CA ASP A 221 13.80 -8.38 0.58
C ASP A 221 13.32 -8.70 2.01
N TYR A 222 14.22 -9.19 2.88
CA TYR A 222 13.91 -9.41 4.30
C TYR A 222 13.50 -8.11 4.99
N MET A 223 14.25 -7.02 4.80
CA MET A 223 13.90 -5.70 5.32
C MET A 223 12.49 -5.26 4.88
N LEU A 224 12.15 -5.46 3.60
CA LEU A 224 10.82 -5.13 3.08
C LEU A 224 9.72 -5.99 3.72
N ILE A 225 9.97 -7.28 3.96
CA ILE A 225 9.03 -8.16 4.67
C ILE A 225 8.87 -7.72 6.12
N MET A 226 9.97 -7.37 6.81
CA MET A 226 9.92 -6.84 8.18
C MET A 226 9.06 -5.56 8.24
N ARG A 227 9.22 -4.65 7.28
CA ARG A 227 8.35 -3.46 7.18
C ARG A 227 6.88 -3.83 6.99
N LYS A 228 6.57 -4.81 6.13
CA LYS A 228 5.19 -5.28 5.90
C LYS A 228 4.58 -5.87 7.17
N GLN A 229 5.36 -6.55 7.98
CA GLN A 229 4.98 -7.08 9.28
C GLN A 229 5.14 -6.06 10.40
N GLN A 230 5.63 -4.84 10.06
CA GLN A 230 5.86 -3.74 10.99
C GLN A 230 6.88 -4.07 12.12
N LYS A 231 7.77 -5.01 11.84
CA LYS A 231 8.91 -5.36 12.68
C LYS A 231 10.05 -4.38 12.40
N PHE A 232 9.88 -3.13 12.84
CA PHE A 232 10.77 -2.01 12.47
C PHE A 232 12.19 -2.18 13.01
N ALA A 233 12.36 -2.73 14.22
CA ALA A 233 13.70 -2.99 14.79
C ALA A 233 14.53 -3.91 13.88
N GLN A 234 13.93 -4.99 13.36
CA GLN A 234 14.60 -5.92 12.44
C GLN A 234 14.86 -5.26 11.07
N SER A 235 13.94 -4.43 10.58
CA SER A 235 14.13 -3.65 9.36
C SER A 235 15.32 -2.71 9.46
N THR A 236 15.41 -1.96 10.55
CA THR A 236 16.52 -1.02 10.82
C THR A 236 17.85 -1.75 10.96
N GLU A 237 17.90 -2.86 11.69
CA GLU A 237 19.11 -3.67 11.81
C GLU A 237 19.58 -4.18 10.44
N MET A 238 18.65 -4.62 9.58
CA MET A 238 19.01 -5.05 8.23
C MET A 238 19.57 -3.89 7.39
N CYS A 239 18.98 -2.71 7.49
CA CYS A 239 19.46 -1.50 6.83
C CYS A 239 20.89 -1.15 7.30
N ARG A 240 21.15 -1.23 8.61
CA ARG A 240 22.48 -1.00 9.19
C ARG A 240 23.52 -2.00 8.65
N ARG A 241 23.16 -3.29 8.54
CA ARG A 241 24.04 -4.33 7.97
C ARG A 241 24.34 -4.07 6.49
N MET A 242 23.33 -3.68 5.69
CA MET A 242 23.52 -3.33 4.28
C MET A 242 24.51 -2.16 4.13
N LEU A 243 24.38 -1.13 4.95
CA LEU A 243 25.31 0.01 4.96
C LEU A 243 26.72 -0.36 5.43
N ALA A 244 26.86 -1.31 6.36
CA ALA A 244 28.17 -1.81 6.77
C ALA A 244 28.91 -2.53 5.63
N LEU A 245 28.19 -3.19 4.71
CA LEU A 245 28.77 -3.82 3.53
C LEU A 245 29.16 -2.80 2.44
N ALA A 246 28.38 -1.75 2.26
CA ALA A 246 28.61 -0.73 1.24
C ALA A 246 28.10 0.65 1.74
N PRO A 247 28.91 1.39 2.53
CA PRO A 247 28.49 2.64 3.17
C PRO A 247 28.05 3.72 2.19
N ASP A 248 28.68 3.76 1.00
CA ASP A 248 28.42 4.77 -0.03
C ASP A 248 27.37 4.34 -1.07
N ASN A 249 26.72 3.20 -0.88
CA ASN A 249 25.71 2.74 -1.85
C ASN A 249 24.45 3.61 -1.76
N ALA A 250 24.15 4.33 -2.83
CA ALA A 250 23.01 5.26 -2.90
C ALA A 250 21.66 4.58 -2.58
N GLY A 251 21.47 3.33 -3.04
CA GLY A 251 20.26 2.57 -2.75
C GLY A 251 20.12 2.22 -1.26
N PHE A 252 21.21 1.93 -0.57
CA PHE A 252 21.19 1.63 0.88
C PHE A 252 21.01 2.92 1.71
N LEU A 253 21.66 4.01 1.31
CA LEU A 253 21.43 5.33 1.92
C LEU A 253 19.97 5.79 1.73
N PHE A 254 19.40 5.54 0.57
CA PHE A 254 17.97 5.82 0.32
C PHE A 254 17.05 5.02 1.25
N GLN A 255 17.35 3.72 1.45
CA GLN A 255 16.60 2.91 2.41
C GLN A 255 16.76 3.43 3.85
N LYS A 256 17.99 3.86 4.23
CA LYS A 256 18.23 4.48 5.54
C LYS A 256 17.37 5.72 5.73
N ALA A 257 17.36 6.63 4.76
CA ALA A 257 16.54 7.85 4.85
C ALA A 257 15.04 7.55 5.00
N ILE A 258 14.53 6.47 4.37
CA ILE A 258 13.15 6.01 4.58
C ILE A 258 12.95 5.50 6.01
N GLU A 259 13.88 4.69 6.54
CA GLU A 259 13.80 4.20 7.93
C GLU A 259 13.83 5.36 8.93
N ASP A 260 14.79 6.28 8.79
CA ASP A 260 14.92 7.46 9.67
C ASP A 260 13.63 8.29 9.66
N MET A 261 13.06 8.55 8.47
CA MET A 261 11.78 9.23 8.34
C MET A 261 10.65 8.45 9.02
N GLN A 262 10.61 7.12 8.90
CA GLN A 262 9.59 6.28 9.54
C GLN A 262 9.73 6.26 11.07
N HIS A 263 10.93 6.37 11.61
CA HIS A 263 11.17 6.51 13.05
C HIS A 263 10.99 7.93 13.58
N GLY A 264 10.78 8.94 12.69
CA GLY A 264 10.61 10.33 13.05
C GLY A 264 11.89 11.14 13.10
N ASP A 265 13.02 10.54 12.85
CA ASP A 265 14.28 11.25 12.71
C ASP A 265 14.35 11.94 11.33
N ASN A 266 13.45 12.91 11.16
CA ASN A 266 13.38 13.68 9.92
C ASN A 266 14.64 14.54 9.70
N ALA A 267 15.37 14.88 10.75
CA ALA A 267 16.61 15.65 10.65
C ALA A 267 17.71 14.82 9.97
N THR A 268 17.97 13.60 10.45
CA THR A 268 18.92 12.68 9.82
C THR A 268 18.46 12.27 8.41
N ALA A 269 17.16 12.05 8.23
CA ALA A 269 16.61 11.67 6.93
C ALA A 269 16.84 12.75 5.86
N ILE A 270 16.62 14.04 6.19
CA ILE A 270 16.80 15.13 5.22
C ILE A 270 18.27 15.35 4.86
N GLU A 271 19.19 15.20 5.82
CA GLU A 271 20.64 15.25 5.56
C GLU A 271 21.06 14.16 4.58
N THR A 272 20.64 12.91 4.82
CA THR A 272 20.94 11.77 3.95
C THR A 272 20.39 11.97 2.54
N VAL A 273 19.15 12.47 2.40
CA VAL A 273 18.54 12.73 1.09
C VAL A 273 19.25 13.88 0.36
N ASN A 274 19.66 14.92 1.06
CA ASN A 274 20.42 16.01 0.46
C ASN A 274 21.79 15.52 -0.06
N GLU A 275 22.48 14.64 0.67
CA GLU A 275 23.70 13.98 0.20
C GLU A 275 23.47 13.18 -1.08
N LEU A 276 22.39 12.40 -1.13
CA LEU A 276 22.01 11.65 -2.32
C LEU A 276 21.72 12.56 -3.52
N LEU A 277 21.03 13.68 -3.30
CA LEU A 277 20.74 14.67 -4.35
C LEU A 277 21.95 15.44 -4.82
N VAL A 278 23.02 15.57 -4.03
CA VAL A 278 24.32 16.07 -4.51
C VAL A 278 24.93 15.11 -5.52
N ARG A 279 24.79 13.80 -5.32
CA ARG A 279 25.31 12.76 -6.23
C ARG A 279 24.44 12.58 -7.49
N GLU A 280 23.11 12.60 -7.29
CA GLU A 280 22.10 12.38 -8.33
C GLU A 280 21.00 13.46 -8.25
N PRO A 281 21.26 14.69 -8.75
CA PRO A 281 20.33 15.84 -8.61
C PRO A 281 18.97 15.64 -9.27
N HIS A 282 18.90 14.74 -10.25
CA HIS A 282 17.71 14.48 -11.06
C HIS A 282 17.09 13.10 -10.79
N ASN A 283 17.35 12.51 -9.62
CA ASN A 283 16.69 11.26 -9.25
C ASN A 283 15.27 11.56 -8.69
N PRO A 284 14.18 11.17 -9.41
CA PRO A 284 12.83 11.53 -9.00
C PRO A 284 12.43 10.88 -7.67
N GLY A 285 12.96 9.70 -7.35
CA GLY A 285 12.71 9.02 -6.07
C GLY A 285 13.28 9.80 -4.87
N PHE A 286 14.50 10.34 -5.01
CA PHE A 286 15.12 11.16 -3.96
C PHE A 286 14.40 12.49 -3.79
N LEU A 287 13.95 13.12 -4.89
CA LEU A 287 13.18 14.36 -4.86
C LEU A 287 11.82 14.16 -4.17
N ILE A 288 11.11 13.06 -4.46
CA ILE A 288 9.84 12.73 -3.80
C ILE A 288 10.06 12.48 -2.31
N LEU A 289 11.07 11.70 -1.93
CA LEU A 289 11.37 11.44 -0.52
C LEU A 289 11.72 12.74 0.22
N ARG A 290 12.50 13.63 -0.39
CA ARG A 290 12.76 14.96 0.16
C ARG A 290 11.45 15.71 0.41
N GLY A 291 10.54 15.75 -0.56
CA GLY A 291 9.23 16.38 -0.39
C GLY A 291 8.40 15.79 0.76
N HIS A 292 8.45 14.46 0.97
CA HIS A 292 7.77 13.82 2.09
C HIS A 292 8.37 14.21 3.44
N ILE A 293 9.71 14.28 3.54
CA ILE A 293 10.40 14.69 4.76
C ILE A 293 10.13 16.18 5.05
N GLU A 294 10.25 17.07 4.05
CA GLU A 294 9.95 18.50 4.21
C GLU A 294 8.51 18.74 4.66
N LYS A 295 7.55 17.98 4.10
CA LYS A 295 6.15 18.00 4.55
C LYS A 295 6.02 17.58 6.02
N ALA A 296 6.72 16.54 6.44
CA ALA A 296 6.70 16.06 7.83
C ALA A 296 7.30 17.10 8.81
N LEU A 297 8.32 17.83 8.38
CA LEU A 297 8.92 18.96 9.10
C LEU A 297 8.03 20.21 9.12
N GLY A 298 7.00 20.28 8.26
CA GLY A 298 6.12 21.44 8.15
C GLY A 298 6.59 22.50 7.14
N HIS A 299 7.65 22.23 6.39
CA HIS A 299 8.21 23.12 5.37
C HIS A 299 7.45 22.95 4.05
N HIS A 300 6.21 23.46 3.99
CA HIS A 300 5.31 23.21 2.85
C HIS A 300 5.85 23.72 1.52
N ASP A 301 6.50 24.88 1.48
CA ASP A 301 7.06 25.44 0.23
C ASP A 301 8.21 24.62 -0.30
N ASP A 302 9.07 24.07 0.58
CA ASP A 302 10.16 23.18 0.20
C ASP A 302 9.62 21.85 -0.32
N ALA A 303 8.57 21.32 0.30
CA ALA A 303 7.88 20.12 -0.18
C ALA A 303 7.32 20.33 -1.59
N VAL A 304 6.64 21.47 -1.85
CA VAL A 304 6.14 21.83 -3.19
C VAL A 304 7.29 21.86 -4.20
N ARG A 305 8.38 22.56 -3.89
CA ARG A 305 9.55 22.64 -4.78
C ARG A 305 10.14 21.26 -5.10
N ALA A 306 10.24 20.40 -4.12
CA ALA A 306 10.78 19.05 -4.30
C ALA A 306 9.88 18.18 -5.21
N TYR A 307 8.55 18.23 -5.03
CA TYR A 307 7.62 17.49 -5.89
C TYR A 307 7.58 18.04 -7.32
N GLN A 308 7.62 19.38 -7.49
CA GLN A 308 7.71 20.00 -8.81
C GLN A 308 9.03 19.66 -9.52
N ALA A 309 10.14 19.62 -8.81
CA ALA A 309 11.40 19.14 -9.35
C ALA A 309 11.33 17.69 -9.81
N ALA A 310 10.66 16.80 -9.06
CA ALA A 310 10.43 15.42 -9.49
C ALA A 310 9.61 15.36 -10.80
N LEU A 311 8.57 16.19 -10.94
CA LEU A 311 7.75 16.28 -12.16
C LEU A 311 8.53 16.85 -13.35
N SER A 312 9.49 17.77 -13.13
CA SER A 312 10.33 18.30 -14.19
C SER A 312 11.27 17.23 -14.78
N VAL A 313 11.67 16.25 -13.98
CA VAL A 313 12.49 15.11 -14.42
C VAL A 313 11.64 14.02 -15.08
N ARG A 314 10.51 13.68 -14.46
CA ARG A 314 9.60 12.66 -14.94
C ARG A 314 8.17 13.19 -14.85
N ASN A 315 7.68 13.74 -15.94
CA ASN A 315 6.40 14.43 -16.03
C ASN A 315 5.17 13.51 -15.90
N ASP A 316 5.32 12.19 -16.00
CA ASP A 316 4.29 11.18 -15.82
C ASP A 316 4.28 10.58 -14.40
N ASN A 317 4.96 11.20 -13.44
CA ASN A 317 5.02 10.73 -12.06
C ASN A 317 3.73 11.05 -11.29
N GLY A 318 2.80 10.08 -11.26
CA GLY A 318 1.53 10.23 -10.56
C GLY A 318 1.69 10.46 -9.06
N GLN A 319 2.67 9.82 -8.43
CA GLN A 319 2.93 9.99 -7.00
C GLN A 319 3.26 11.45 -6.65
N ALA A 320 4.02 12.15 -7.49
CA ALA A 320 4.36 13.56 -7.26
C ALA A 320 3.11 14.46 -7.40
N PHE A 321 2.23 14.23 -8.39
CA PHE A 321 0.96 14.93 -8.50
C PHE A 321 0.06 14.72 -7.28
N TYR A 322 -0.08 13.47 -6.84
CA TYR A 322 -0.89 13.18 -5.65
C TYR A 322 -0.27 13.77 -4.38
N ALA A 323 1.06 13.77 -4.25
CA ALA A 323 1.75 14.35 -3.11
C ALA A 323 1.48 15.87 -3.01
N LEU A 324 1.48 16.59 -4.14
CA LEU A 324 1.06 18.01 -4.23
C LEU A 324 -0.41 18.19 -3.80
N ALA A 325 -1.32 17.40 -4.34
CA ALA A 325 -2.73 17.42 -3.95
C ALA A 325 -2.94 17.17 -2.46
N ASN A 326 -2.18 16.24 -1.88
CA ASN A 326 -2.27 15.84 -0.48
C ASN A 326 -1.64 16.84 0.51
N LEU A 327 -0.98 17.91 0.03
CA LEU A 327 -0.62 19.07 0.85
C LEU A 327 -1.84 19.88 1.27
N LYS A 328 -2.98 19.76 0.55
CA LYS A 328 -4.24 20.50 0.77
C LYS A 328 -4.13 22.01 0.51
N THR A 329 -2.93 22.58 0.55
CA THR A 329 -2.65 24.01 0.31
C THR A 329 -2.30 24.31 -1.15
N TYR A 330 -1.87 23.30 -1.91
CA TYR A 330 -1.46 23.47 -3.31
C TYR A 330 -2.67 23.64 -4.25
N ASP A 331 -2.60 24.63 -5.14
CA ASP A 331 -3.61 24.89 -6.16
C ASP A 331 -3.02 24.60 -7.56
N PHE A 332 -3.56 23.57 -8.21
CA PHE A 332 -3.13 23.22 -9.57
C PHE A 332 -3.53 24.27 -10.58
N SER A 333 -2.58 24.68 -11.43
CA SER A 333 -2.83 25.53 -12.59
C SER A 333 -3.67 24.80 -13.65
N ASN A 334 -4.20 25.55 -14.63
CA ASN A 334 -4.90 24.95 -15.76
C ASN A 334 -3.98 24.08 -16.61
N ASP A 335 -2.72 24.50 -16.79
CA ASP A 335 -1.73 23.76 -17.58
C ASP A 335 -1.40 22.41 -16.92
N GLU A 336 -1.22 22.38 -15.59
CA GLU A 336 -1.00 21.11 -14.87
C GLU A 336 -2.19 20.16 -15.00
N ILE A 337 -3.42 20.67 -14.95
CA ILE A 337 -4.63 19.87 -15.17
C ILE A 337 -4.67 19.31 -16.61
N ILE A 338 -4.32 20.12 -17.60
CA ILE A 338 -4.25 19.68 -19.00
C ILE A 338 -3.20 18.57 -19.14
N VAL A 339 -2.03 18.73 -18.54
CA VAL A 339 -0.96 17.70 -18.53
C VAL A 339 -1.45 16.41 -17.90
N MET A 340 -2.05 16.46 -16.70
CA MET A 340 -2.60 15.29 -16.01
C MET A 340 -3.64 14.55 -16.86
N LYS A 341 -4.53 15.28 -17.53
CA LYS A 341 -5.55 14.68 -18.42
C LYS A 341 -4.89 14.02 -19.64
N ALA A 342 -3.98 14.70 -20.30
CA ALA A 342 -3.26 14.14 -21.44
C ALA A 342 -2.48 12.86 -21.08
N LEU A 343 -1.91 12.78 -19.88
CA LEU A 343 -1.25 11.57 -19.37
C LEU A 343 -2.23 10.40 -19.18
N LEU A 344 -3.45 10.67 -18.74
CA LEU A 344 -4.49 9.64 -18.62
C LEU A 344 -4.97 9.15 -19.99
N ASP A 345 -5.13 10.06 -20.96
CA ASP A 345 -5.59 9.76 -22.32
C ASP A 345 -4.53 8.99 -23.12
N ASP A 346 -3.24 9.24 -22.88
CA ASP A 346 -2.12 8.56 -23.54
C ASP A 346 -2.02 7.06 -23.17
N GLY A 347 -2.62 6.64 -22.08
CA GLY A 347 -2.69 5.23 -21.64
C GLY A 347 -1.38 4.61 -21.19
N ARG A 348 -0.25 5.35 -21.25
CA ARG A 348 1.10 4.84 -20.95
C ARG A 348 1.51 4.90 -19.49
N CYS A 349 0.75 5.62 -18.66
CA CYS A 349 1.00 5.68 -17.21
C CYS A 349 0.74 4.34 -16.54
N SER A 350 1.53 4.04 -15.50
CA SER A 350 1.30 2.88 -14.63
C SER A 350 -0.10 2.94 -13.97
N LEU A 351 -0.70 1.79 -13.60
CA LEU A 351 -2.00 1.81 -12.90
C LEU A 351 -1.91 2.61 -11.61
N ASP A 352 -0.77 2.50 -10.91
CA ASP A 352 -0.55 3.28 -9.71
C ASP A 352 -0.40 4.78 -10.02
N ASP A 353 0.36 5.17 -11.05
CA ASP A 353 0.42 6.57 -11.48
C ASP A 353 -0.95 7.07 -11.96
N ARG A 354 -1.70 6.25 -12.71
CA ARG A 354 -3.08 6.58 -13.10
C ARG A 354 -3.99 6.82 -11.89
N ALA A 355 -3.97 5.93 -10.91
CA ALA A 355 -4.74 6.11 -9.69
C ALA A 355 -4.34 7.40 -8.97
N HIS A 356 -3.04 7.66 -8.81
CA HIS A 356 -2.54 8.90 -8.19
C HIS A 356 -2.98 10.16 -8.95
N ILE A 357 -2.88 10.16 -10.29
CA ILE A 357 -3.32 11.29 -11.14
C ILE A 357 -4.84 11.49 -11.02
N GLN A 358 -5.63 10.41 -10.98
CA GLN A 358 -7.07 10.49 -10.78
C GLN A 358 -7.42 11.18 -9.45
N PHE A 359 -6.79 10.77 -8.34
CA PHE A 359 -6.99 11.43 -7.05
C PHE A 359 -6.48 12.88 -7.03
N ALA A 360 -5.41 13.20 -7.75
CA ALA A 360 -4.90 14.57 -7.86
C ALA A 360 -5.88 15.48 -8.63
N LEU A 361 -6.40 15.01 -9.77
CA LEU A 361 -7.43 15.70 -10.55
C LEU A 361 -8.71 15.88 -9.75
N ALA A 362 -9.16 14.84 -9.03
CA ALA A 362 -10.32 14.92 -8.16
C ALA A 362 -10.19 16.04 -7.12
N ALA A 363 -9.04 16.10 -6.43
CA ALA A 363 -8.77 17.17 -5.47
C ALA A 363 -8.70 18.55 -6.12
N ALA A 364 -8.12 18.67 -7.32
CA ALA A 364 -8.06 19.92 -8.07
C ALA A 364 -9.46 20.44 -8.46
N TYR A 365 -10.34 19.55 -8.93
CA TYR A 365 -11.72 19.90 -9.28
C TYR A 365 -12.59 20.19 -8.03
N GLU A 366 -12.40 19.44 -6.94
CA GLU A 366 -13.08 19.71 -5.67
C GLU A 366 -12.77 21.12 -5.16
N LYS A 367 -11.49 21.55 -5.17
CA LYS A 367 -11.11 22.92 -4.82
C LYS A 367 -11.77 23.98 -5.70
N ARG A 368 -12.06 23.66 -6.95
CA ARG A 368 -12.76 24.52 -7.91
C ARG A 368 -14.28 24.43 -7.80
N GLN A 369 -14.80 23.68 -6.82
CA GLN A 369 -16.24 23.45 -6.61
C GLN A 369 -16.93 22.77 -7.82
N GLN A 370 -16.20 21.99 -8.59
CA GLN A 370 -16.68 21.22 -9.72
C GLN A 370 -16.94 19.77 -9.29
N SER A 371 -18.01 19.55 -8.53
CA SER A 371 -18.29 18.29 -7.83
C SER A 371 -18.45 17.10 -8.79
N ASP A 372 -19.07 17.29 -9.95
CA ASP A 372 -19.28 16.21 -10.93
C ASP A 372 -17.97 15.67 -11.49
N ALA A 373 -17.06 16.60 -11.89
CA ALA A 373 -15.75 16.23 -12.39
C ALA A 373 -14.90 15.62 -11.25
N ALA A 374 -14.94 16.20 -10.05
CA ALA A 374 -14.22 15.68 -8.90
C ALA A 374 -14.66 14.25 -8.56
N PHE A 375 -15.98 13.99 -8.50
CA PHE A 375 -16.51 12.65 -8.21
C PHE A 375 -16.11 11.63 -9.26
N SER A 376 -16.23 11.98 -10.56
CA SER A 376 -15.83 11.09 -11.66
C SER A 376 -14.37 10.62 -11.51
N HIS A 377 -13.46 11.53 -11.17
CA HIS A 377 -12.06 11.21 -10.96
C HIS A 377 -11.82 10.40 -9.66
N TYR A 378 -12.51 10.73 -8.55
CA TYR A 378 -12.45 9.91 -7.34
C TYR A 378 -12.96 8.49 -7.62
N ALA A 379 -14.08 8.33 -8.29
CA ALA A 379 -14.67 7.03 -8.60
C ALA A 379 -13.72 6.18 -9.47
N GLU A 380 -13.11 6.77 -10.50
CA GLU A 380 -12.17 6.05 -11.37
C GLU A 380 -10.88 5.68 -10.64
N GLY A 381 -10.29 6.58 -9.82
CA GLY A 381 -9.13 6.28 -8.99
C GLY A 381 -9.39 5.12 -8.03
N ASN A 382 -10.54 5.15 -7.37
CA ASN A 382 -10.99 4.07 -6.47
C ASN A 382 -11.23 2.76 -7.24
N ARG A 383 -11.86 2.80 -8.42
CA ARG A 383 -12.07 1.62 -9.27
C ARG A 383 -10.75 0.93 -9.62
N ILE A 384 -9.71 1.72 -9.96
CA ILE A 384 -8.37 1.19 -10.24
C ILE A 384 -7.81 0.50 -9.00
N LYS A 385 -7.87 1.14 -7.83
CA LYS A 385 -7.34 0.58 -6.58
C LYS A 385 -8.14 -0.64 -6.10
N LYS A 386 -9.47 -0.62 -6.22
CA LYS A 386 -10.33 -1.77 -5.92
C LYS A 386 -9.97 -3.00 -6.75
N ALA A 387 -9.71 -2.81 -8.05
CA ALA A 387 -9.31 -3.90 -8.95
C ALA A 387 -7.94 -4.53 -8.59
N GLN A 388 -7.08 -3.82 -7.88
CA GLN A 388 -5.79 -4.30 -7.36
C GLN A 388 -5.93 -5.00 -5.99
N SER A 389 -7.06 -4.80 -5.30
CA SER A 389 -7.31 -5.32 -3.96
C SER A 389 -7.96 -6.71 -3.99
N ARG A 390 -7.69 -7.50 -2.94
CA ARG A 390 -8.40 -8.76 -2.64
C ARG A 390 -9.48 -8.59 -1.58
N TYR A 391 -9.70 -7.36 -1.10
CA TYR A 391 -10.72 -7.07 -0.10
C TYR A 391 -12.11 -7.44 -0.63
N THR A 392 -12.89 -8.11 0.23
CA THR A 392 -14.33 -8.30 0.04
C THR A 392 -15.06 -7.96 1.32
N ALA A 393 -16.17 -7.24 1.22
CA ALA A 393 -16.98 -6.89 2.38
C ALA A 393 -17.48 -8.14 3.14
N ALA A 394 -17.84 -9.21 2.41
CA ALA A 394 -18.29 -10.47 3.01
C ALA A 394 -17.25 -11.12 3.92
N ALA A 395 -15.97 -11.23 3.45
CA ALA A 395 -14.92 -11.83 4.26
C ALA A 395 -14.60 -10.98 5.50
N MET A 396 -14.70 -9.65 5.39
CA MET A 396 -14.50 -8.77 6.54
C MET A 396 -15.66 -8.86 7.54
N HIS A 397 -16.89 -8.93 7.04
CA HIS A 397 -18.08 -9.18 7.89
C HIS A 397 -17.94 -10.48 8.68
N GLU A 398 -17.54 -11.58 8.03
CA GLU A 398 -17.27 -12.86 8.71
C GLU A 398 -16.17 -12.73 9.78
N GLU A 399 -15.14 -11.92 9.54
CA GLU A 399 -14.09 -11.66 10.53
C GLU A 399 -14.67 -10.97 11.77
N PHE A 400 -15.55 -9.97 11.59
CA PHE A 400 -16.19 -9.26 12.70
C PHE A 400 -17.17 -10.18 13.48
N GLU A 401 -17.96 -11.00 12.78
CA GLU A 401 -18.84 -11.96 13.42
C GLU A 401 -18.04 -12.98 14.28
N ARG A 402 -16.92 -13.49 13.74
CA ARG A 402 -16.03 -14.39 14.50
C ARG A 402 -15.45 -13.72 15.75
N GLN A 403 -15.16 -12.42 15.73
CA GLN A 403 -14.74 -11.68 16.93
C GLN A 403 -15.86 -11.68 17.98
N LYS A 404 -17.10 -11.40 17.57
CA LYS A 404 -18.25 -11.39 18.48
C LYS A 404 -18.55 -12.78 19.06
N GLU A 405 -18.50 -13.81 18.24
CA GLU A 405 -18.73 -15.20 18.67
C GLU A 405 -17.66 -15.69 19.66
N CYS A 406 -16.41 -15.31 19.43
CA CYS A 406 -15.28 -15.75 20.25
C CYS A 406 -15.12 -14.95 21.53
N CYS A 407 -15.22 -13.62 21.47
CA CYS A 407 -14.91 -12.72 22.56
C CYS A 407 -16.17 -12.46 23.42
N THR A 408 -16.56 -13.42 24.21
CA THR A 408 -17.76 -13.38 25.06
C THR A 408 -17.46 -12.99 26.52
N LYS A 409 -18.50 -12.68 27.29
CA LYS A 409 -18.38 -12.41 28.74
C LYS A 409 -17.74 -13.58 29.50
N GLU A 410 -18.02 -14.81 29.07
CA GLU A 410 -17.47 -16.04 29.63
C GLU A 410 -15.96 -16.14 29.39
N LEU A 411 -15.49 -15.81 28.20
CA LEU A 411 -14.03 -15.75 27.87
C LEU A 411 -13.35 -14.78 28.82
N PHE A 412 -13.83 -13.55 28.92
CA PHE A 412 -13.24 -12.53 29.76
C PHE A 412 -13.26 -12.86 31.24
N ALA A 413 -14.37 -13.49 31.73
CA ALA A 413 -14.44 -13.97 33.09
C ALA A 413 -13.42 -15.10 33.36
N ALA A 414 -13.28 -16.06 32.45
CA ALA A 414 -12.31 -17.17 32.58
C ALA A 414 -10.84 -16.73 32.54
N GLN A 415 -10.56 -15.61 31.88
CA GLN A 415 -9.20 -15.02 31.74
C GLN A 415 -8.99 -13.85 32.71
N SER A 416 -9.93 -13.53 33.59
CA SER A 416 -9.83 -12.41 34.55
C SER A 416 -8.61 -12.55 35.45
N GLY A 417 -7.88 -11.42 35.64
CA GLY A 417 -6.65 -11.37 36.44
C GLY A 417 -5.39 -11.93 35.75
N LYS A 418 -5.50 -12.29 34.48
CA LYS A 418 -4.39 -12.69 33.62
C LYS A 418 -3.99 -11.51 32.72
N GLY A 419 -2.90 -11.68 31.98
CA GLY A 419 -2.35 -10.58 31.17
C GLY A 419 -1.38 -9.71 31.96
N HIS A 420 -0.85 -8.69 31.32
CA HIS A 420 0.10 -7.75 31.94
C HIS A 420 -0.66 -6.56 32.54
N ASP A 421 -0.35 -6.19 33.76
CA ASP A 421 -1.13 -5.23 34.58
C ASP A 421 -0.81 -3.76 34.33
N ALA A 422 0.01 -3.43 33.32
CA ALA A 422 0.37 -2.07 32.95
C ALA A 422 -0.88 -1.20 32.67
N PRO A 423 -1.04 -0.05 33.34
CA PRO A 423 -2.19 0.84 33.14
C PRO A 423 -1.89 1.97 32.15
N ASP A 424 -0.67 2.08 31.67
CA ASP A 424 -0.13 3.21 30.91
C ASP A 424 -0.58 3.31 29.43
N PRO A 425 -1.04 2.24 28.74
CA PRO A 425 -1.50 2.36 27.36
C PRO A 425 -2.90 2.98 27.24
N ILE A 426 -3.03 3.95 26.33
CA ILE A 426 -4.29 4.56 25.91
C ILE A 426 -4.52 4.24 24.42
N PHE A 427 -5.43 3.33 24.12
CA PHE A 427 -5.77 2.98 22.73
C PHE A 427 -6.82 3.92 22.18
N ILE A 428 -6.54 4.59 21.07
CA ILE A 428 -7.51 5.41 20.33
C ILE A 428 -7.89 4.66 19.07
N VAL A 429 -9.09 4.13 19.04
CA VAL A 429 -9.63 3.26 17.99
C VAL A 429 -10.78 3.94 17.21
N GLY A 430 -11.26 3.32 16.16
CA GLY A 430 -12.38 3.80 15.34
C GLY A 430 -12.13 3.59 13.85
N LEU A 431 -12.82 4.36 13.01
CA LEU A 431 -12.51 4.37 11.58
C LEU A 431 -11.45 5.42 11.24
N PRO A 432 -10.67 5.22 10.16
CA PRO A 432 -9.91 6.31 9.56
C PRO A 432 -10.83 7.50 9.24
N ARG A 433 -10.34 8.73 9.44
CA ARG A 433 -11.12 9.96 9.21
C ARG A 433 -12.23 10.26 10.24
N ALA A 434 -12.36 9.47 11.30
CA ALA A 434 -13.31 9.69 12.39
C ALA A 434 -12.89 10.76 13.42
N GLY A 435 -11.70 11.38 13.27
CA GLY A 435 -11.21 12.40 14.21
C GLY A 435 -10.23 11.84 15.26
N SER A 436 -9.81 10.59 15.17
CA SER A 436 -8.87 9.96 16.11
C SER A 436 -7.54 10.72 16.26
N THR A 437 -7.02 11.34 15.19
CA THR A 437 -5.82 12.18 15.26
C THR A 437 -6.05 13.47 16.07
N LEU A 438 -7.25 14.04 16.03
CA LEU A 438 -7.61 15.19 16.86
C LEU A 438 -7.62 14.81 18.34
N ILE A 439 -8.28 13.71 18.68
CA ILE A 439 -8.32 13.19 20.05
C ILE A 439 -6.89 12.91 20.56
N GLU A 440 -6.08 12.24 19.74
CA GLU A 440 -4.67 11.98 20.09
C GLU A 440 -3.89 13.27 20.32
N GLN A 441 -4.05 14.28 19.45
CA GLN A 441 -3.36 15.56 19.59
C GLN A 441 -3.79 16.32 20.85
N ILE A 442 -5.08 16.29 21.20
CA ILE A 442 -5.60 16.85 22.43
C ILE A 442 -4.96 16.18 23.64
N LEU A 443 -4.99 14.84 23.70
CA LEU A 443 -4.46 14.07 24.82
C LEU A 443 -2.94 14.18 24.93
N ALA A 444 -2.22 14.14 23.80
CA ALA A 444 -0.77 14.31 23.76
C ALA A 444 -0.29 15.75 24.09
N SER A 445 -1.20 16.69 24.31
CA SER A 445 -0.88 18.01 24.84
C SER A 445 -0.87 18.03 26.36
N HIS A 446 -1.33 16.96 27.01
CA HIS A 446 -1.25 16.80 28.46
C HIS A 446 0.16 16.40 28.90
N SER A 447 0.69 16.98 29.97
CA SER A 447 2.05 16.78 30.44
C SER A 447 2.39 15.32 30.84
N GLN A 448 1.36 14.50 31.12
CA GLN A 448 1.51 13.10 31.54
C GLN A 448 1.25 12.09 30.41
N ILE A 449 1.04 12.53 29.17
CA ILE A 449 0.71 11.63 28.06
C ILE A 449 1.68 11.82 26.89
N ASP A 450 2.42 10.78 26.54
CA ASP A 450 3.19 10.74 25.30
C ASP A 450 2.29 10.42 24.12
N GLY A 451 2.24 11.30 23.14
CA GLY A 451 1.63 11.02 21.85
C GLY A 451 2.59 10.22 20.97
N THR A 452 2.23 9.00 20.61
CA THR A 452 3.07 8.17 19.75
C THR A 452 2.63 8.21 18.27
N LEU A 453 2.22 7.10 17.69
CA LEU A 453 1.78 7.00 16.29
C LEU A 453 0.77 5.85 16.13
N GLU A 454 0.49 5.48 14.88
CA GLU A 454 -0.26 4.27 14.57
C GLU A 454 0.66 3.06 14.81
N LEU A 455 0.64 2.55 16.06
CA LEU A 455 1.50 1.44 16.46
C LEU A 455 0.96 0.12 15.88
N PRO A 456 1.83 -0.68 15.27
CA PRO A 456 1.42 -1.88 14.56
C PRO A 456 1.28 -3.13 15.44
N ASN A 457 1.74 -3.05 16.67
CA ASN A 457 2.01 -4.20 17.53
C ASN A 457 0.80 -5.12 17.71
N ILE A 458 -0.39 -4.57 17.91
CA ILE A 458 -1.64 -5.36 18.06
C ILE A 458 -2.00 -6.06 16.75
N LEU A 459 -1.91 -5.36 15.61
CA LEU A 459 -2.18 -5.97 14.30
C LEU A 459 -1.17 -7.09 13.99
N SER A 460 0.12 -6.86 14.25
CA SER A 460 1.16 -7.87 14.08
C SER A 460 0.93 -9.09 14.97
N LEU A 461 0.54 -8.88 16.23
CA LEU A 461 0.21 -9.97 17.14
C LEU A 461 -1.02 -10.76 16.66
N SER A 462 -2.07 -10.07 16.18
CA SER A 462 -3.25 -10.74 15.64
C SER A 462 -2.91 -11.60 14.43
N HIS A 463 -2.02 -11.12 13.53
CA HIS A 463 -1.53 -11.89 12.41
C HIS A 463 -0.70 -13.11 12.86
N LYS A 464 0.20 -12.94 13.82
CA LYS A 464 0.96 -14.05 14.40
C LYS A 464 0.06 -15.14 15.00
N LEU A 465 -1.01 -14.72 15.69
CA LEU A 465 -1.98 -15.65 16.31
C LEU A 465 -2.91 -16.34 15.31
N ARG A 466 -3.08 -15.80 14.09
CA ARG A 466 -3.83 -16.49 13.01
C ARG A 466 -3.15 -17.78 12.57
N GLY A 467 -1.83 -17.86 12.66
CA GLY A 467 -1.06 -18.99 12.17
C GLY A 467 -1.14 -19.17 10.65
N ARG A 468 -0.59 -20.30 10.16
CA ARG A 468 -0.50 -20.59 8.71
C ARG A 468 -1.81 -21.08 8.08
N ASN A 469 -2.79 -21.49 8.87
CA ASN A 469 -4.01 -22.10 8.40
C ASN A 469 -5.24 -21.32 8.91
N SER A 470 -5.62 -20.28 8.17
CA SER A 470 -6.73 -19.40 8.54
C SER A 470 -8.12 -20.09 8.56
N ALA A 471 -8.22 -21.29 8.00
CA ALA A 471 -9.46 -22.10 8.02
C ALA A 471 -9.59 -23.00 9.27
N ASP A 472 -8.57 -23.05 10.15
CA ASP A 472 -8.61 -23.80 11.38
C ASP A 472 -9.38 -22.98 12.44
N GLU A 473 -10.40 -23.59 13.06
CA GLU A 473 -11.12 -23.02 14.22
C GLU A 473 -10.18 -22.66 15.38
N SER A 474 -8.97 -23.21 15.39
CA SER A 474 -7.89 -22.87 16.30
C SER A 474 -7.15 -21.58 15.99
N ALA A 475 -7.37 -20.98 14.81
CA ALA A 475 -6.76 -19.72 14.41
C ALA A 475 -7.41 -18.53 15.17
N TYR A 476 -6.74 -17.39 15.15
CA TYR A 476 -7.28 -16.15 15.74
C TYR A 476 -8.63 -15.76 15.08
N PRO A 477 -9.68 -15.40 15.87
CA PRO A 477 -9.68 -15.18 17.32
C PRO A 477 -9.88 -16.44 18.19
N GLY A 478 -10.22 -17.61 17.64
CA GLY A 478 -10.51 -18.84 18.38
C GLY A 478 -9.36 -19.30 19.31
N VAL A 479 -8.12 -19.03 18.94
CA VAL A 479 -6.94 -19.32 19.78
C VAL A 479 -6.98 -18.63 21.16
N LEU A 480 -7.69 -17.51 21.30
CA LEU A 480 -7.80 -16.76 22.56
C LEU A 480 -8.36 -17.58 23.72
N HIS A 481 -9.18 -18.59 23.43
CA HIS A 481 -9.68 -19.53 24.46
C HIS A 481 -8.61 -20.50 24.99
N ARG A 482 -7.51 -20.66 24.27
CA ARG A 482 -6.44 -21.64 24.58
C ARG A 482 -5.17 -21.03 25.12
N LEU A 483 -5.04 -19.70 25.04
CA LEU A 483 -3.91 -19.00 25.63
C LEU A 483 -4.00 -19.10 27.15
N ASP A 484 -2.89 -19.50 27.79
CA ASP A 484 -2.77 -19.47 29.24
C ASP A 484 -2.41 -18.08 29.76
N GLY A 485 -2.40 -17.91 31.08
CA GLY A 485 -2.14 -16.63 31.71
C GLY A 485 -0.70 -16.12 31.46
N ASP A 486 0.27 -17.02 31.37
CA ASP A 486 1.65 -16.66 31.13
C ASP A 486 1.84 -16.12 29.71
N ALA A 487 1.25 -16.77 28.71
CA ALA A 487 1.28 -16.30 27.34
C ALA A 487 0.60 -14.92 27.17
N LEU A 488 -0.56 -14.71 27.84
CA LEU A 488 -1.24 -13.42 27.82
C LEU A 488 -0.39 -12.32 28.47
N ALA A 489 0.25 -12.60 29.61
CA ALA A 489 1.13 -11.66 30.29
C ALA A 489 2.39 -11.37 29.46
N ASP A 490 2.96 -12.36 28.79
CA ASP A 490 4.14 -12.20 27.95
C ASP A 490 3.85 -11.33 26.71
N TYR A 491 2.68 -11.51 26.06
CA TYR A 491 2.27 -10.64 24.96
C TYR A 491 2.03 -9.20 25.41
N GLY A 492 1.41 -8.99 26.57
CA GLY A 492 1.25 -7.66 27.13
C GLY A 492 2.59 -7.00 27.49
N ARG A 493 3.51 -7.76 28.12
CA ARG A 493 4.86 -7.29 28.42
C ARG A 493 5.62 -6.93 27.14
N ALA A 494 5.58 -7.77 26.13
CA ALA A 494 6.22 -7.51 24.85
C ALA A 494 5.69 -6.22 24.20
N PHE A 495 4.37 -5.99 24.23
CA PHE A 495 3.77 -4.73 23.75
C PHE A 495 4.36 -3.52 24.49
N ILE A 496 4.44 -3.58 25.84
CA ILE A 496 4.99 -2.49 26.64
C ILE A 496 6.45 -2.23 26.33
N GLU A 497 7.26 -3.28 26.16
CA GLU A 497 8.68 -3.17 25.86
C GLU A 497 8.95 -2.67 24.43
N ASP A 498 8.30 -3.24 23.43
CA ASP A 498 8.49 -2.90 22.03
C ASP A 498 8.07 -1.45 21.71
N THR A 499 7.07 -0.94 22.43
CA THR A 499 6.59 0.44 22.23
C THR A 499 7.42 1.50 22.93
N ARG A 500 8.38 1.15 23.80
CA ARG A 500 9.24 2.10 24.55
C ARG A 500 9.99 3.07 23.67
N LEU A 501 10.46 2.61 22.52
CA LEU A 501 11.22 3.47 21.58
C LEU A 501 10.41 4.66 21.01
N HIS A 502 9.07 4.62 21.15
CA HIS A 502 8.18 5.68 20.68
C HIS A 502 7.74 6.65 21.78
N ARG A 503 8.22 6.48 23.01
CA ARG A 503 7.81 7.25 24.18
C ARG A 503 8.91 8.23 24.62
N ALA A 504 8.52 9.38 25.13
CA ALA A 504 9.42 10.39 25.69
C ALA A 504 9.61 10.29 27.22
N GLY A 505 8.84 9.42 27.89
CA GLY A 505 8.96 9.12 29.31
C GLY A 505 7.82 9.61 30.19
N ALA A 506 6.70 10.04 29.59
CA ALA A 506 5.48 10.34 30.35
C ALA A 506 4.86 9.06 30.96
N PRO A 507 4.08 9.19 32.07
CA PRO A 507 3.41 8.07 32.72
C PRO A 507 2.47 7.27 31.83
N PHE A 508 1.84 7.92 30.85
CA PHE A 508 0.90 7.31 29.89
C PHE A 508 1.37 7.56 28.45
N PHE A 509 0.91 6.73 27.54
CA PHE A 509 1.16 6.93 26.12
C PHE A 509 -0.05 6.50 25.27
N THR A 510 -0.22 7.12 24.10
CA THR A 510 -1.28 6.74 23.16
C THR A 510 -0.79 5.68 22.18
N ASP A 511 -1.65 4.71 21.84
CA ASP A 511 -1.58 3.95 20.59
C ASP A 511 -2.79 4.35 19.74
N LYS A 512 -2.57 5.21 18.76
CA LYS A 512 -3.65 5.65 17.89
C LYS A 512 -3.61 4.87 16.59
N MET A 513 -4.03 3.61 16.62
CA MET A 513 -4.27 2.76 15.46
C MET A 513 -5.77 2.53 15.31
N PRO A 514 -6.46 3.24 14.39
CA PRO A 514 -7.90 3.14 14.24
C PRO A 514 -8.39 1.69 14.14
N ASN A 515 -7.74 0.87 13.32
CA ASN A 515 -8.13 -0.52 13.08
C ASN A 515 -7.99 -1.47 14.28
N ASN A 516 -7.40 -1.02 15.41
CA ASN A 516 -7.34 -1.80 16.64
C ASN A 516 -8.73 -2.07 17.25
N PHE A 517 -9.79 -1.37 16.81
CA PHE A 517 -11.16 -1.66 17.22
C PHE A 517 -11.56 -3.12 16.94
N ARG A 518 -10.99 -3.75 15.93
CA ARG A 518 -11.21 -5.17 15.58
C ARG A 518 -10.64 -6.14 16.62
N HIS A 519 -9.70 -5.66 17.44
CA HIS A 519 -8.88 -6.47 18.34
C HIS A 519 -9.02 -6.07 19.82
N ILE A 520 -10.09 -5.37 20.17
CA ILE A 520 -10.33 -4.92 21.57
C ILE A 520 -10.35 -6.11 22.53
N GLY A 521 -10.90 -7.26 22.11
CA GLY A 521 -10.86 -8.47 22.92
C GLY A 521 -9.45 -8.95 23.23
N LEU A 522 -8.56 -8.96 22.24
CA LEU A 522 -7.13 -9.29 22.42
C LEU A 522 -6.45 -8.25 23.32
N ILE A 523 -6.67 -6.95 23.07
CA ILE A 523 -6.11 -5.87 23.89
C ILE A 523 -6.50 -6.06 25.36
N HIS A 524 -7.79 -6.30 25.64
CA HIS A 524 -8.27 -6.47 27.00
C HIS A 524 -7.69 -7.71 27.69
N LEU A 525 -7.46 -8.80 26.95
CA LEU A 525 -6.86 -10.01 27.50
C LEU A 525 -5.38 -9.84 27.84
N ILE A 526 -4.60 -9.15 27.02
CA ILE A 526 -3.15 -8.99 27.24
C ILE A 526 -2.82 -7.77 28.10
N LEU A 527 -3.69 -6.74 28.14
CA LEU A 527 -3.52 -5.46 28.85
C LEU A 527 -4.85 -5.05 29.50
N PRO A 528 -5.30 -5.74 30.56
CA PRO A 528 -6.63 -5.56 31.13
C PRO A 528 -6.89 -4.18 31.74
N ASN A 529 -5.83 -3.42 32.05
CA ASN A 529 -5.91 -2.08 32.62
C ASN A 529 -5.75 -0.95 31.60
N ALA A 530 -5.49 -1.28 30.33
CA ALA A 530 -5.42 -0.29 29.28
C ALA A 530 -6.74 0.47 29.12
N LYS A 531 -6.64 1.77 28.82
CA LYS A 531 -7.81 2.63 28.52
C LYS A 531 -8.09 2.61 27.02
N ILE A 532 -9.35 2.61 26.61
CA ILE A 532 -9.75 2.54 25.20
C ILE A 532 -10.73 3.67 24.90
N ILE A 533 -10.44 4.45 23.85
CA ILE A 533 -11.28 5.55 23.38
C ILE A 533 -11.74 5.25 21.94
N ASP A 534 -13.04 5.13 21.73
CA ASP A 534 -13.69 4.95 20.44
C ASP A 534 -13.97 6.32 19.82
N ALA A 535 -13.16 6.72 18.83
CA ALA A 535 -13.34 7.95 18.06
C ALA A 535 -14.38 7.72 16.96
N ARG A 536 -15.52 8.36 17.03
CA ARG A 536 -16.61 8.24 16.07
C ARG A 536 -16.96 9.58 15.44
N ARG A 537 -17.47 9.55 14.23
CA ARG A 537 -17.89 10.72 13.47
C ARG A 537 -19.16 10.39 12.69
N ASP A 538 -19.90 11.44 12.25
CA ASP A 538 -21.01 11.31 11.31
C ASP A 538 -20.65 10.31 10.19
N PRO A 539 -21.50 9.31 9.92
CA PRO A 539 -21.19 8.22 8.99
C PRO A 539 -20.93 8.69 7.57
N MET A 540 -21.70 9.67 7.09
CA MET A 540 -21.52 10.21 5.74
C MET A 540 -20.19 10.95 5.59
N ASP A 541 -19.85 11.81 6.56
CA ASP A 541 -18.60 12.55 6.57
C ASP A 541 -17.40 11.64 6.73
N CYS A 542 -17.48 10.63 7.60
CA CYS A 542 -16.41 9.66 7.82
C CYS A 542 -16.15 8.81 6.56
N CYS A 543 -17.19 8.15 6.06
CA CYS A 543 -17.09 7.21 4.93
C CYS A 543 -16.67 7.93 3.65
N PHE A 544 -17.31 9.07 3.32
CA PHE A 544 -16.97 9.81 2.11
C PHE A 544 -15.57 10.45 2.19
N SER A 545 -15.15 10.92 3.37
CA SER A 545 -13.77 11.37 3.58
C SER A 545 -12.75 10.24 3.39
N GLY A 546 -13.10 9.01 3.75
CA GLY A 546 -12.32 7.80 3.47
C GLY A 546 -12.23 7.53 1.96
N PHE A 547 -13.37 7.54 1.26
CA PHE A 547 -13.45 7.33 -0.19
C PHE A 547 -12.61 8.34 -1.00
N LYS A 548 -12.53 9.60 -0.54
CA LYS A 548 -11.71 10.65 -1.17
C LYS A 548 -10.21 10.55 -0.87
N GLN A 549 -9.79 9.64 0.01
CA GLN A 549 -8.40 9.53 0.42
C GLN A 549 -7.74 8.29 -0.18
N LEU A 550 -6.67 8.49 -0.93
CA LEU A 550 -5.82 7.38 -1.34
C LEU A 550 -4.91 7.00 -0.17
N PHE A 551 -5.21 5.87 0.45
CA PHE A 551 -4.40 5.32 1.54
C PHE A 551 -3.25 4.47 1.00
N ALA A 552 -2.15 4.39 1.76
CA ALA A 552 -1.01 3.59 1.36
C ALA A 552 -1.30 2.09 1.41
N GLN A 553 -1.88 1.59 2.52
CA GLN A 553 -2.24 0.17 2.74
C GLN A 553 -3.25 0.04 3.89
N GLY A 554 -3.95 -1.11 3.93
CA GLY A 554 -4.76 -1.53 5.08
C GLY A 554 -6.13 -0.85 5.18
N GLN A 555 -6.53 -0.08 4.16
CA GLN A 555 -7.82 0.63 4.12
C GLN A 555 -8.59 0.33 2.83
N GLU A 556 -8.47 -0.88 2.31
CA GLU A 556 -8.99 -1.28 1.00
C GLU A 556 -10.53 -1.19 0.92
N PHE A 557 -11.21 -1.27 2.06
CA PHE A 557 -12.66 -1.06 2.15
C PHE A 557 -13.11 0.35 1.73
N THR A 558 -12.20 1.34 1.72
CA THR A 558 -12.53 2.71 1.30
C THR A 558 -12.63 2.88 -0.22
N TYR A 559 -12.20 1.88 -1.02
CA TYR A 559 -12.20 1.96 -2.48
C TYR A 559 -13.56 1.64 -3.14
N GLY A 560 -14.64 1.63 -2.38
CA GLY A 560 -16.01 1.55 -2.87
C GLY A 560 -17.00 2.14 -1.87
N LEU A 561 -18.06 2.79 -2.40
CA LEU A 561 -19.09 3.42 -1.56
C LEU A 561 -19.89 2.39 -0.78
N GLU A 562 -20.23 1.26 -1.39
CA GLU A 562 -20.94 0.16 -0.74
C GLU A 562 -20.05 -0.49 0.33
N GLU A 563 -18.77 -0.76 0.00
CA GLU A 563 -17.83 -1.40 0.88
C GLU A 563 -17.53 -0.56 2.14
N VAL A 564 -17.36 0.74 1.97
CA VAL A 564 -17.08 1.62 3.11
C VAL A 564 -18.32 1.79 4.00
N GLY A 565 -19.51 1.81 3.41
CA GLY A 565 -20.78 1.85 4.15
C GLY A 565 -21.01 0.57 4.94
N GLN A 566 -20.83 -0.60 4.32
CA GLN A 566 -20.93 -1.89 5.00
C GLN A 566 -19.90 -2.02 6.13
N TYR A 567 -18.65 -1.61 5.87
CA TYR A 567 -17.60 -1.63 6.90
C TYR A 567 -17.93 -0.72 8.08
N TYR A 568 -18.57 0.43 7.86
CA TYR A 568 -19.04 1.31 8.92
C TYR A 568 -20.15 0.64 9.74
N ALA A 569 -21.13 0.03 9.10
CA ALA A 569 -22.20 -0.69 9.78
C ALA A 569 -21.67 -1.85 10.65
N ASP A 570 -20.74 -2.63 10.10
CA ASP A 570 -20.08 -3.72 10.80
C ASP A 570 -19.23 -3.22 11.98
N TYR A 571 -18.52 -2.10 11.81
CA TYR A 571 -17.79 -1.45 12.89
C TYR A 571 -18.72 -1.05 14.04
N VAL A 572 -19.85 -0.40 13.75
CA VAL A 572 -20.80 0.01 14.80
C VAL A 572 -21.37 -1.22 15.53
N SER A 573 -21.69 -2.29 14.77
CA SER A 573 -22.15 -3.56 15.33
C SER A 573 -21.11 -4.18 16.28
N LEU A 574 -19.85 -4.22 15.86
CA LEU A 574 -18.76 -4.77 16.67
C LEU A 574 -18.48 -3.90 17.91
N MET A 575 -18.50 -2.58 17.78
CA MET A 575 -18.33 -1.67 18.93
C MET A 575 -19.48 -1.81 19.93
N THR A 576 -20.72 -2.03 19.48
CA THR A 576 -21.87 -2.32 20.34
C THR A 576 -21.63 -3.60 21.14
N HIS A 577 -21.14 -4.65 20.49
CA HIS A 577 -20.75 -5.89 21.17
C HIS A 577 -19.65 -5.62 22.23
N TRP A 578 -18.61 -4.86 21.91
CA TRP A 578 -17.56 -4.54 22.89
C TRP A 578 -18.09 -3.80 24.11
N HIS A 579 -19.01 -2.86 23.94
CA HIS A 579 -19.65 -2.18 25.06
C HIS A 579 -20.50 -3.12 25.92
N ASP A 580 -21.14 -4.13 25.33
CA ASP A 580 -21.95 -5.11 26.04
C ASP A 580 -21.10 -6.10 26.84
N VAL A 581 -19.99 -6.61 26.25
CA VAL A 581 -19.16 -7.63 26.90
C VAL A 581 -18.10 -7.05 27.84
N LEU A 582 -17.72 -5.78 27.65
CA LEU A 582 -16.71 -5.03 28.43
C LEU A 582 -17.29 -3.70 28.94
N PRO A 583 -18.35 -3.73 29.80
CA PRO A 583 -19.02 -2.52 30.25
C PRO A 583 -18.07 -1.58 31.00
N GLY A 584 -18.09 -0.28 30.61
CA GLY A 584 -17.28 0.76 31.25
C GLY A 584 -15.80 0.77 30.85
N LYS A 585 -15.33 -0.14 30.00
CA LYS A 585 -13.94 -0.22 29.55
C LYS A 585 -13.62 0.63 28.33
N ILE A 586 -14.62 1.15 27.62
CA ILE A 586 -14.46 1.90 26.38
C ILE A 586 -15.22 3.22 26.52
N LEU A 587 -14.51 4.33 26.27
CA LEU A 587 -15.10 5.66 26.20
C LEU A 587 -15.45 5.98 24.74
N HIS A 588 -16.73 6.17 24.46
CA HIS A 588 -17.17 6.68 23.15
C HIS A 588 -17.02 8.22 23.09
N VAL A 589 -16.38 8.72 22.02
CA VAL A 589 -16.18 10.16 21.76
C VAL A 589 -16.64 10.49 20.34
N GLN A 590 -17.74 11.25 20.26
CA GLN A 590 -18.29 11.75 19.01
C GLN A 590 -17.54 13.01 18.56
N HIS A 591 -17.09 13.03 17.32
CA HIS A 591 -16.31 14.15 16.77
C HIS A 591 -17.09 15.46 16.80
N GLU A 592 -18.37 15.41 16.48
CA GLU A 592 -19.26 16.58 16.46
C GLU A 592 -19.41 17.19 17.87
N ASP A 593 -19.50 16.35 18.91
CA ASP A 593 -19.55 16.83 20.29
C ASP A 593 -18.25 17.55 20.69
N VAL A 594 -17.10 17.07 20.20
CA VAL A 594 -15.81 17.76 20.42
C VAL A 594 -15.79 19.13 19.73
N LEU A 595 -16.44 19.24 18.54
CA LEU A 595 -16.58 20.52 17.84
C LEU A 595 -17.53 21.49 18.54
N ASP A 596 -18.53 20.97 19.24
CA ASP A 596 -19.58 21.77 19.92
C ASP A 596 -19.14 22.22 21.30
N ASP A 597 -18.48 21.34 22.05
CA ASP A 597 -18.04 21.58 23.43
C ASP A 597 -16.65 20.95 23.67
N LEU A 598 -15.60 21.59 23.18
CA LEU A 598 -14.23 21.12 23.31
C LEU A 598 -13.84 20.91 24.79
N GLU A 599 -14.11 21.90 25.65
CA GLU A 599 -13.70 21.80 27.06
C GLU A 599 -14.43 20.69 27.81
N GLY A 600 -15.75 20.59 27.65
CA GLY A 600 -16.52 19.51 28.27
C GLY A 600 -16.07 18.13 27.83
N GLN A 601 -15.77 17.94 26.54
CA GLN A 601 -15.28 16.66 26.02
C GLN A 601 -13.85 16.35 26.48
N VAL A 602 -12.98 17.35 26.57
CA VAL A 602 -11.62 17.22 27.12
C VAL A 602 -11.69 16.79 28.59
N ARG A 603 -12.50 17.45 29.42
CA ARG A 603 -12.69 17.07 30.83
C ARG A 603 -13.21 15.64 30.93
N ARG A 604 -14.21 15.25 30.13
CA ARG A 604 -14.77 13.89 30.12
C ARG A 604 -13.73 12.84 29.74
N MET A 605 -12.85 13.12 28.79
CA MET A 605 -11.74 12.22 28.43
C MET A 605 -10.71 12.09 29.56
N LEU A 606 -10.31 13.23 30.16
CA LEU A 606 -9.34 13.22 31.26
C LEU A 606 -9.89 12.56 32.53
N ASP A 607 -11.17 12.77 32.86
CA ASP A 607 -11.85 12.06 33.97
C ASP A 607 -11.85 10.53 33.74
N TYR A 608 -12.12 10.08 32.51
CA TYR A 608 -12.03 8.65 32.18
C TYR A 608 -10.62 8.08 32.31
N LEU A 609 -9.59 8.92 32.09
CA LEU A 609 -8.18 8.54 32.22
C LEU A 609 -7.64 8.71 33.66
N ASP A 610 -8.47 9.18 34.58
CA ASP A 610 -8.08 9.55 35.96
C ASP A 610 -6.98 10.63 36.02
N LEU A 611 -7.02 11.61 35.09
CA LEU A 611 -6.03 12.69 34.96
C LEU A 611 -6.63 14.07 35.25
N PRO A 612 -5.83 14.99 35.84
CA PRO A 612 -6.28 16.35 36.06
C PRO A 612 -6.43 17.12 34.75
N PHE A 613 -7.29 18.13 34.74
CA PHE A 613 -7.44 19.00 33.57
C PHE A 613 -6.18 19.89 33.40
N GLU A 614 -5.72 20.00 32.14
CA GLU A 614 -4.67 20.92 31.72
C GLU A 614 -5.14 21.77 30.53
N GLN A 615 -4.91 23.10 30.61
CA GLN A 615 -5.27 24.06 29.56
C GLN A 615 -4.61 23.72 28.21
N ALA A 616 -3.41 23.16 28.23
CA ALA A 616 -2.68 22.75 27.02
C ALA A 616 -3.49 21.82 26.12
N CYS A 617 -4.42 21.03 26.67
CA CYS A 617 -5.31 20.16 25.90
C CYS A 617 -6.32 20.96 25.05
N LEU A 618 -6.72 22.17 25.46
CA LEU A 618 -7.54 23.06 24.65
C LEU A 618 -6.71 23.79 23.59
N ASP A 619 -5.46 24.05 23.88
CA ASP A 619 -4.50 24.72 22.99
C ASP A 619 -3.68 23.72 22.14
N PHE A 620 -4.22 22.53 21.91
CA PHE A 620 -3.57 21.37 21.28
C PHE A 620 -2.87 21.70 19.94
N HIS A 621 -3.33 22.69 19.21
CA HIS A 621 -2.76 23.12 17.92
C HIS A 621 -1.37 23.77 18.06
N ASN A 622 -1.00 24.20 19.29
CA ASN A 622 0.32 24.74 19.62
C ASN A 622 1.33 23.63 19.95
N THR A 623 0.88 22.41 20.22
CA THR A 623 1.75 21.31 20.60
C THR A 623 2.53 20.80 19.40
N GLN A 624 3.88 20.92 19.50
CA GLN A 624 4.80 20.51 18.45
C GLN A 624 5.21 19.04 18.67
N ARG A 625 4.67 18.16 17.83
CA ARG A 625 5.09 16.76 17.72
C ARG A 625 5.00 16.28 16.28
N ALA A 626 5.67 15.19 15.95
CA ALA A 626 5.52 14.57 14.63
C ALA A 626 4.14 13.89 14.51
N VAL A 627 3.30 14.34 13.58
CA VAL A 627 1.99 13.75 13.28
C VAL A 627 2.01 13.17 11.86
N ARG A 628 1.85 11.84 11.74
CA ARG A 628 2.05 11.10 10.48
C ARG A 628 0.75 10.53 9.92
N THR A 629 -0.30 11.33 9.89
CA THR A 629 -1.59 10.91 9.35
C THR A 629 -2.04 11.83 8.22
N ALA A 630 -3.03 11.38 7.46
CA ALA A 630 -3.69 12.23 6.45
C ALA A 630 -4.32 13.52 7.03
N SER A 631 -4.47 13.58 8.37
CA SER A 631 -5.04 14.72 9.10
C SER A 631 -3.99 15.63 9.77
N SER A 632 -2.69 15.40 9.52
CA SER A 632 -1.61 16.13 10.21
C SER A 632 -1.67 17.65 10.07
N ALA A 633 -2.03 18.17 8.89
CA ALA A 633 -2.18 19.61 8.66
C ALA A 633 -3.40 20.20 9.39
N GLN A 634 -4.43 19.40 9.63
CA GLN A 634 -5.67 19.86 10.28
C GLN A 634 -5.50 20.06 11.78
N VAL A 635 -4.78 19.16 12.45
CA VAL A 635 -4.58 19.22 13.92
C VAL A 635 -3.56 20.28 14.35
N ARG A 636 -2.87 20.92 13.42
CA ARG A 636 -1.99 22.08 13.66
C ARG A 636 -2.70 23.43 13.51
N GLN A 637 -4.00 23.41 13.36
CA GLN A 637 -4.85 24.59 13.26
C GLN A 637 -5.89 24.58 14.38
N PRO A 638 -6.39 25.74 14.81
CA PRO A 638 -7.53 25.80 15.71
C PRO A 638 -8.70 24.98 15.18
N LEU A 639 -9.48 24.44 16.11
CA LEU A 639 -10.67 23.64 15.82
C LEU A 639 -11.60 24.37 14.83
N ASN A 640 -12.09 23.65 13.80
CA ASN A 640 -12.99 24.22 12.81
C ASN A 640 -13.99 23.17 12.28
N ARG A 641 -15.08 23.64 11.70
CA ARG A 641 -16.19 22.79 11.18
C ARG A 641 -16.14 22.52 9.67
N LYS A 642 -15.03 22.83 8.99
CA LYS A 642 -14.93 22.66 7.52
C LYS A 642 -15.18 21.26 7.02
N GLY A 643 -15.03 20.26 7.89
CA GLY A 643 -15.26 18.87 7.55
C GLY A 643 -16.71 18.39 7.75
N VAL A 644 -17.57 19.17 8.41
CA VAL A 644 -18.96 18.79 8.68
C VAL A 644 -19.81 19.05 7.44
N GLY A 645 -20.54 18.02 6.98
CA GLY A 645 -21.36 18.10 5.77
C GLY A 645 -20.57 18.24 4.48
N ALA A 646 -19.26 17.94 4.48
CA ALA A 646 -18.40 18.05 3.30
C ALA A 646 -18.79 17.09 2.16
N TRP A 647 -19.64 16.10 2.43
CA TRP A 647 -20.21 15.19 1.43
C TRP A 647 -21.39 15.80 0.64
N ARG A 648 -22.08 16.85 1.18
CA ARG A 648 -23.32 17.39 0.57
C ARG A 648 -23.20 17.82 -0.89
N PRO A 649 -22.11 18.48 -1.33
CA PRO A 649 -21.92 18.81 -2.76
C PRO A 649 -21.85 17.58 -3.69
N PHE A 650 -21.70 16.37 -3.14
CA PHE A 650 -21.60 15.11 -3.86
C PHE A 650 -22.82 14.21 -3.64
N GLU A 651 -23.85 14.70 -2.96
CA GLU A 651 -25.01 13.90 -2.51
C GLU A 651 -25.65 13.08 -3.61
N ALA A 652 -25.76 13.62 -4.83
CA ALA A 652 -26.37 12.96 -5.99
C ALA A 652 -25.67 11.64 -6.39
N TYR A 653 -24.46 11.40 -5.93
CA TYR A 653 -23.66 10.21 -6.25
C TYR A 653 -23.56 9.21 -5.09
N LEU A 654 -24.10 9.53 -3.90
CA LEU A 654 -23.84 8.81 -2.66
C LEU A 654 -24.96 7.81 -2.28
N ASP A 655 -25.94 7.57 -3.16
CA ASP A 655 -27.01 6.60 -2.89
C ASP A 655 -26.50 5.19 -2.55
N PRO A 656 -25.43 4.64 -3.20
CA PRO A 656 -24.86 3.35 -2.79
C PRO A 656 -24.33 3.37 -1.35
N LEU A 657 -23.71 4.48 -0.92
CA LEU A 657 -23.24 4.65 0.46
C LEU A 657 -24.41 4.75 1.44
N LYS A 658 -25.44 5.54 1.13
CA LYS A 658 -26.62 5.70 1.97
C LYS A 658 -27.33 4.36 2.20
N GLN A 659 -27.48 3.56 1.13
CA GLN A 659 -28.08 2.23 1.19
C GLN A 659 -27.25 1.26 2.05
N ALA A 660 -25.92 1.25 1.87
CA ALA A 660 -25.03 0.37 2.62
C ALA A 660 -24.94 0.72 4.12
N LEU A 661 -25.07 2.00 4.47
CA LEU A 661 -25.16 2.44 5.86
C LEU A 661 -26.48 1.98 6.55
N GLY A 662 -27.55 1.80 5.78
CA GLY A 662 -28.83 1.32 6.31
C GLY A 662 -29.34 2.18 7.48
N PRO A 663 -29.58 1.56 8.68
CA PRO A 663 -30.09 2.30 9.83
C PRO A 663 -29.11 3.31 10.43
N HIS A 664 -27.85 3.29 10.02
CA HIS A 664 -26.83 4.24 10.46
C HIS A 664 -26.78 5.51 9.60
N TYR A 665 -27.54 5.56 8.50
CA TYR A 665 -27.70 6.80 7.74
C TYR A 665 -28.53 7.82 8.57
N PRO A 666 -28.01 9.04 8.79
CA PRO A 666 -28.74 10.06 9.56
C PRO A 666 -29.92 10.58 8.74
N HIS A 667 -31.12 10.13 9.06
CA HIS A 667 -32.37 10.50 8.36
C HIS A 667 -32.78 11.98 8.54
N ASP A 668 -32.17 12.67 9.52
CA ASP A 668 -32.52 14.06 9.87
C ASP A 668 -31.40 15.07 9.52
N ALA A 669 -30.47 14.73 8.61
CA ALA A 669 -29.30 15.56 8.29
C ALA A 669 -29.53 16.58 7.15
#